data_7031a267176921839e054f229fe3c28c
#
_entry.id   7031a267176921839e054f229fe3c28c
#
_cell.length_a   1.000
_cell.length_b   1.000
_cell.length_c   1.000
_cell.angle_alpha   90.00
_cell.angle_beta   90.00
_cell.angle_gamma   90.00
#
_symmetry.space_group_name_H-M   'P 1'
#
loop_
_entity.id
_entity.type
_entity.pdbx_description
1 polymer ?
#
loop_
_entity_poly.entity_id
_entity_poly.type
_entity_poly.pdbx_seq_one_letter_code
_entity_poly.pdbx_strand_id
1 'polypeptide(L)'
;MIAKGVLTITLCSDLCAGSGYAYAGVIDSDICYDDFGLPYIPAKRLKGCMRESAQSILYDFISQEDVDKLFGAAGEKSCGLLAINNARITNYDKIVEELKALKKNGSEVVAYSSQQEILNQFTQIKAQTSIDENGVADDNTLRYTRVVKQYSPITNKPLVFETEITLMQATTNLEEILKKIALATRNIGMHRNRGMGSVTCKLVFDKEIEENTIKSSAIENKKTQEESQWVVLSYQLKNSQPLMLGSNDDQASETCIRGQRVLGVLAGTYLASKETSAQDQTFVDLFLAGQAIFTNLVPYKNGQAYYPAPLFLNQLKKTKKIVNTQFSYTGDANEEYDPSNGNQPKKLKGKYVFFDDKNRADIAEVEQTMIYHHSHYKKNADGVEGILYTQSAVQENQCYTGQVYVKEQYASVVKDLLEKSEFCFGRSRSAQYGKCVLLNKIENKNIEKVFFNGKKGQTVMVTLLSDGIFQSTKGTGYSIYYDDLQKAVAEELGIQADQTEQEKFHSMIQTKELNGYQTMWNLHKQTVPAVAAGSVFVYRLQSDIKITKRFIGEKNLEGYGQICIFDLNTMQYRVENSTDDNKKNTEKKTNEQMQIVIKEEAVKKLVINNLVESIKEKLKLKAAKEATKEKLWLSATTIGKATLMVQQSLEENRNNRDQAFCSFAARIKAVKREAERTELQTKVLSLIAKNQGEEWVLDEKKIEGLFYQENDNQQISDQQNTLTILKKLEPNQYRDLLLDTWGGFIMEYLTAQKYQKKMEGE
;
A
#
# COMPACT_ATOMS: atom_id res chain seq x y z
N MET A 1 1.72 6.60 -30.24
CA MET A 1 2.71 7.01 -29.20
C MET A 1 2.06 7.02 -27.84
N ILE A 2 2.81 6.76 -26.78
CA ILE A 2 2.35 6.95 -25.39
C ILE A 2 3.04 8.20 -24.86
N ALA A 3 2.27 9.16 -24.33
CA ALA A 3 2.83 10.33 -23.66
C ALA A 3 2.65 10.20 -22.13
N LYS A 4 3.71 10.51 -21.39
CA LYS A 4 3.70 10.59 -19.94
C LYS A 4 3.87 12.03 -19.50
N GLY A 5 3.21 12.40 -18.42
CA GLY A 5 3.32 13.72 -17.84
C GLY A 5 3.01 13.71 -16.36
N VAL A 6 3.37 14.79 -15.69
CA VAL A 6 3.12 14.99 -14.27
C VAL A 6 2.05 16.08 -14.10
N LEU A 7 0.97 15.74 -13.39
CA LEU A 7 -0.04 16.69 -12.94
C LEU A 7 0.28 17.11 -11.52
N THR A 8 0.56 18.39 -11.35
CA THR A 8 0.79 19.04 -10.05
C THR A 8 -0.50 19.74 -9.60
N ILE A 9 -0.92 19.46 -8.37
CA ILE A 9 -2.16 19.99 -7.77
C ILE A 9 -1.77 20.73 -6.48
N THR A 10 -1.91 22.06 -6.49
CA THR A 10 -1.63 22.92 -5.33
C THR A 10 -2.92 23.29 -4.63
N LEU A 11 -3.02 23.08 -3.32
CA LEU A 11 -4.20 23.44 -2.53
C LEU A 11 -4.29 24.96 -2.34
N CYS A 12 -5.46 25.51 -2.66
CA CYS A 12 -5.83 26.91 -2.36
C CYS A 12 -6.79 27.02 -1.17
N SER A 13 -7.38 25.90 -0.72
CA SER A 13 -8.18 25.77 0.47
C SER A 13 -8.05 24.35 1.04
N ASP A 14 -8.60 24.11 2.24
CA ASP A 14 -8.65 22.76 2.82
C ASP A 14 -9.41 21.79 1.89
N LEU A 15 -8.94 20.53 1.84
CA LEU A 15 -9.47 19.53 0.93
C LEU A 15 -10.15 18.38 1.68
N CYS A 16 -11.38 18.02 1.29
CA CYS A 16 -12.05 16.80 1.69
C CYS A 16 -12.05 15.79 0.53
N ALA A 17 -10.98 15.00 0.41
CA ALA A 17 -10.92 13.86 -0.51
C ALA A 17 -11.54 12.63 0.16
N GLY A 18 -12.86 12.59 0.36
CA GLY A 18 -13.56 11.61 1.19
C GLY A 18 -13.25 10.17 0.83
N SER A 19 -13.06 9.31 1.83
CA SER A 19 -12.79 7.88 1.69
C SER A 19 -14.05 7.03 1.56
N GLY A 20 -15.18 7.56 2.03
CA GLY A 20 -16.42 6.81 2.25
C GLY A 20 -16.50 6.16 3.63
N TYR A 21 -15.45 6.30 4.45
CA TYR A 21 -15.47 5.84 5.84
C TYR A 21 -16.09 6.90 6.77
N ALA A 22 -16.72 6.40 7.83
CA ALA A 22 -17.20 7.16 8.97
C ALA A 22 -16.81 6.42 10.25
N TYR A 23 -16.49 7.15 11.30
CA TYR A 23 -16.25 6.59 12.63
C TYR A 23 -17.36 7.05 13.54
N ALA A 24 -18.27 6.15 13.88
CA ALA A 24 -19.48 6.45 14.65
C ALA A 24 -19.17 7.30 15.90
N GLY A 25 -19.86 8.44 16.02
CA GLY A 25 -19.71 9.36 17.15
C GLY A 25 -18.45 10.24 17.14
N VAL A 26 -17.54 10.11 16.15
CA VAL A 26 -16.27 10.87 16.10
C VAL A 26 -16.09 11.59 14.79
N ILE A 27 -16.29 10.94 13.64
CA ILE A 27 -16.08 11.50 12.30
C ILE A 27 -17.16 10.95 11.38
N ASP A 28 -17.98 11.84 10.82
CA ASP A 28 -19.05 11.47 9.88
C ASP A 28 -18.53 11.34 8.45
N SER A 29 -17.45 12.03 8.11
CA SER A 29 -16.82 11.96 6.80
C SER A 29 -15.31 12.03 6.93
N ASP A 30 -14.63 10.94 6.53
CA ASP A 30 -13.18 10.84 6.59
C ASP A 30 -12.54 10.96 5.19
N ILE A 31 -11.26 11.31 5.15
CA ILE A 31 -10.45 11.46 3.94
C ILE A 31 -9.72 10.16 3.57
N CYS A 32 -9.16 10.12 2.36
CA CYS A 32 -8.24 9.07 1.95
C CYS A 32 -6.82 9.33 2.47
N TYR A 33 -6.24 8.37 3.16
CA TYR A 33 -4.85 8.34 3.61
C TYR A 33 -4.30 6.92 3.57
N ASP A 34 -2.98 6.78 3.57
CA ASP A 34 -2.29 5.50 3.49
C ASP A 34 -1.95 4.91 4.88
N ASP A 35 -1.25 3.78 4.89
CA ASP A 35 -0.81 3.08 6.11
C ASP A 35 0.20 3.88 6.95
N PHE A 36 0.74 4.96 6.41
CA PHE A 36 1.66 5.89 7.10
C PHE A 36 0.97 7.16 7.58
N GLY A 37 -0.34 7.33 7.31
CA GLY A 37 -1.09 8.54 7.66
C GLY A 37 -0.93 9.68 6.66
N LEU A 38 -0.32 9.45 5.50
CA LEU A 38 -0.14 10.47 4.47
C LEU A 38 -1.41 10.57 3.60
N PRO A 39 -2.00 11.77 3.47
CA PRO A 39 -3.20 11.95 2.67
C PRO A 39 -2.90 11.83 1.17
N TYR A 40 -3.88 11.34 0.40
CA TYR A 40 -3.80 11.29 -1.05
C TYR A 40 -5.15 11.59 -1.71
N ILE A 41 -5.11 11.96 -2.99
CA ILE A 41 -6.31 12.16 -3.81
C ILE A 41 -6.49 10.91 -4.69
N PRO A 42 -7.59 10.15 -4.53
CA PRO A 42 -7.82 8.95 -5.35
C PRO A 42 -7.93 9.29 -6.85
N ALA A 43 -7.23 8.52 -7.68
CA ALA A 43 -7.20 8.70 -9.14
C ALA A 43 -8.59 8.72 -9.77
N LYS A 44 -9.49 7.84 -9.31
CA LYS A 44 -10.87 7.76 -9.82
C LYS A 44 -11.65 9.06 -9.56
N ARG A 45 -11.46 9.67 -8.38
CA ARG A 45 -12.08 10.95 -8.04
C ARG A 45 -11.49 12.08 -8.86
N LEU A 46 -10.16 12.12 -8.97
CA LEU A 46 -9.45 13.11 -9.78
C LEU A 46 -9.89 13.05 -11.24
N LYS A 47 -9.93 11.84 -11.82
CA LYS A 47 -10.42 11.62 -13.18
C LYS A 47 -11.86 12.10 -13.37
N GLY A 48 -12.72 11.88 -12.37
CA GLY A 48 -14.11 12.36 -12.37
C GLY A 48 -14.21 13.89 -12.34
N CYS A 49 -13.43 14.56 -11.49
CA CYS A 49 -13.37 16.03 -11.42
C CYS A 49 -12.81 16.64 -12.71
N MET A 50 -11.78 16.04 -13.32
CA MET A 50 -11.25 16.47 -14.61
C MET A 50 -12.27 16.29 -15.73
N ARG A 51 -13.04 15.19 -15.74
CA ARG A 51 -14.13 15.00 -16.72
C ARG A 51 -15.24 16.05 -16.57
N GLU A 52 -15.62 16.37 -15.33
CA GLU A 52 -16.59 17.44 -15.03
C GLU A 52 -16.06 18.79 -15.51
N SER A 53 -14.79 19.09 -15.26
CA SER A 53 -14.15 20.32 -15.75
C SER A 53 -14.05 20.37 -17.28
N ALA A 54 -13.82 19.20 -17.93
CA ALA A 54 -13.86 19.11 -19.40
C ALA A 54 -15.25 19.48 -19.95
N GLN A 55 -16.32 19.03 -19.29
CA GLN A 55 -17.68 19.39 -19.67
C GLN A 55 -17.98 20.89 -19.50
N SER A 56 -17.36 21.55 -18.53
CA SER A 56 -17.55 23.01 -18.34
C SER A 56 -16.91 23.88 -19.42
N ILE A 57 -15.93 23.36 -20.18
CA ILE A 57 -15.23 24.02 -21.27
C ILE A 57 -15.60 23.42 -22.65
N LEU A 58 -16.66 22.59 -22.66
CA LEU A 58 -17.16 21.95 -23.87
C LEU A 58 -17.67 22.99 -24.88
N TYR A 59 -17.46 22.72 -26.16
CA TYR A 59 -17.80 23.58 -27.31
C TYR A 59 -16.99 24.86 -27.45
N ASP A 60 -16.48 25.47 -26.37
CA ASP A 60 -15.61 26.65 -26.45
C ASP A 60 -14.17 26.28 -26.82
N PHE A 61 -13.66 25.15 -26.23
CA PHE A 61 -12.25 24.77 -26.33
C PHE A 61 -12.02 23.31 -26.71
N ILE A 62 -13.02 22.43 -26.53
CA ILE A 62 -12.90 20.99 -26.78
C ILE A 62 -14.21 20.42 -27.32
N SER A 63 -14.13 19.28 -28.00
CA SER A 63 -15.31 18.57 -28.53
C SER A 63 -15.76 17.45 -27.58
N GLN A 64 -17.02 17.02 -27.68
CA GLN A 64 -17.53 15.87 -26.95
C GLN A 64 -16.77 14.58 -27.33
N GLU A 65 -16.39 14.47 -28.61
CA GLU A 65 -15.60 13.33 -29.11
C GLU A 65 -14.24 13.23 -28.41
N ASP A 66 -13.55 14.36 -28.17
CA ASP A 66 -12.27 14.38 -27.44
C ASP A 66 -12.45 13.99 -25.97
N VAL A 67 -13.54 14.43 -25.34
CA VAL A 67 -13.87 14.02 -23.96
C VAL A 67 -14.11 12.52 -23.89
N ASP A 68 -14.86 11.95 -24.83
CA ASP A 68 -15.17 10.53 -24.85
C ASP A 68 -13.92 9.70 -25.20
N LYS A 69 -13.04 10.17 -26.07
CA LYS A 69 -11.72 9.56 -26.31
C LYS A 69 -10.83 9.54 -25.05
N LEU A 70 -10.78 10.65 -24.33
CA LEU A 70 -9.90 10.76 -23.14
C LEU A 70 -10.45 9.97 -21.95
N PHE A 71 -11.73 10.11 -21.64
CA PHE A 71 -12.31 9.56 -20.39
C PHE A 71 -13.10 8.27 -20.58
N GLY A 72 -13.46 7.93 -21.83
CA GLY A 72 -14.35 6.83 -22.19
C GLY A 72 -15.82 7.25 -22.12
N ALA A 73 -16.67 6.70 -23.00
CA ALA A 73 -18.11 6.91 -23.01
C ALA A 73 -18.85 5.78 -22.26
N ALA A 74 -19.97 6.12 -21.63
CA ALA A 74 -20.81 5.13 -20.96
C ALA A 74 -21.48 4.21 -22.01
N GLY A 75 -21.34 2.89 -21.83
CA GLY A 75 -21.88 1.88 -22.75
C GLY A 75 -20.99 1.50 -23.92
N GLU A 76 -19.87 2.19 -24.14
CA GLU A 76 -18.90 1.83 -25.16
C GLU A 76 -17.89 0.77 -24.67
N LYS A 77 -17.40 -0.04 -25.60
CA LYS A 77 -16.41 -1.11 -25.33
C LYS A 77 -15.00 -0.58 -25.11
N SER A 78 -14.71 0.66 -25.55
CA SER A 78 -13.38 1.27 -25.46
C SER A 78 -13.15 1.91 -24.10
N CYS A 79 -12.04 1.53 -23.45
CA CYS A 79 -11.53 2.29 -22.31
C CYS A 79 -11.02 3.65 -22.81
N GLY A 80 -11.28 4.74 -22.06
CA GLY A 80 -10.69 6.04 -22.36
C GLY A 80 -9.17 5.99 -22.38
N LEU A 81 -8.54 6.81 -23.21
CA LEU A 81 -7.10 6.83 -23.44
C LEU A 81 -6.29 7.37 -22.23
N LEU A 82 -6.96 8.07 -21.32
CA LEU A 82 -6.35 8.69 -20.15
C LEU A 82 -6.24 7.71 -18.99
N ALA A 83 -5.01 7.44 -18.53
CA ALA A 83 -4.72 6.77 -17.27
C ALA A 83 -4.14 7.77 -16.27
N ILE A 84 -4.61 7.72 -15.01
CA ILE A 84 -4.21 8.60 -13.92
C ILE A 84 -3.89 7.75 -12.70
N ASN A 85 -2.82 8.09 -11.97
CA ASN A 85 -2.48 7.48 -10.68
C ASN A 85 -3.11 8.26 -9.53
N ASN A 86 -3.06 7.70 -8.30
CA ASN A 86 -3.39 8.46 -7.09
C ASN A 86 -2.44 9.66 -6.97
N ALA A 87 -2.98 10.85 -6.69
CA ALA A 87 -2.14 12.00 -6.44
C ALA A 87 -1.64 11.96 -4.99
N ARG A 88 -0.33 11.96 -4.82
CA ARG A 88 0.38 11.85 -3.53
C ARG A 88 1.14 13.14 -3.23
N ILE A 89 1.45 13.38 -1.97
CA ILE A 89 2.25 14.55 -1.58
C ILE A 89 3.63 14.51 -2.24
N THR A 90 4.21 15.67 -2.48
CA THR A 90 5.57 15.78 -3.03
C THR A 90 6.58 15.02 -2.18
N ASN A 91 7.54 14.31 -2.80
CA ASN A 91 8.54 13.45 -2.15
C ASN A 91 7.97 12.23 -1.40
N TYR A 92 6.76 11.79 -1.72
CA TYR A 92 6.08 10.69 -1.06
C TYR A 92 6.96 9.42 -0.91
N ASP A 93 7.60 8.95 -1.97
CA ASP A 93 8.37 7.70 -1.94
C ASP A 93 9.53 7.77 -0.95
N LYS A 94 10.26 8.87 -0.90
CA LYS A 94 11.36 9.10 0.05
C LYS A 94 10.87 9.11 1.51
N ILE A 95 9.74 9.77 1.75
CA ILE A 95 9.12 9.82 3.08
C ILE A 95 8.72 8.42 3.52
N VAL A 96 8.06 7.64 2.66
CA VAL A 96 7.62 6.27 2.97
C VAL A 96 8.80 5.33 3.18
N GLU A 97 9.85 5.41 2.38
CA GLU A 97 11.06 4.59 2.55
C GLU A 97 11.72 4.84 3.92
N GLU A 98 11.85 6.10 4.32
CA GLU A 98 12.41 6.46 5.62
C GLU A 98 11.51 5.99 6.78
N LEU A 99 10.18 6.18 6.69
CA LEU A 99 9.24 5.69 7.69
C LEU A 99 9.28 4.16 7.86
N LYS A 100 9.46 3.42 6.75
CA LYS A 100 9.66 1.96 6.78
C LYS A 100 10.97 1.59 7.47
N ALA A 101 12.05 2.33 7.18
CA ALA A 101 13.35 2.12 7.80
C ALA A 101 13.29 2.34 9.32
N LEU A 102 12.62 3.40 9.78
CA LEU A 102 12.42 3.68 11.21
C LEU A 102 11.65 2.56 11.92
N LYS A 103 10.56 2.08 11.32
CA LYS A 103 9.77 0.96 11.87
C LYS A 103 10.61 -0.33 11.97
N LYS A 104 11.39 -0.66 10.93
CA LYS A 104 12.21 -1.87 10.88
C LYS A 104 13.34 -1.86 11.92
N ASN A 105 13.93 -0.71 12.16
CA ASN A 105 15.07 -0.56 13.07
C ASN A 105 14.66 -0.44 14.55
N GLY A 106 13.36 -0.41 14.87
CA GLY A 106 12.87 -0.28 16.24
C GLY A 106 13.33 1.01 16.93
N SER A 107 13.44 2.12 16.16
CA SER A 107 13.90 3.43 16.65
C SER A 107 13.01 3.97 17.77
N GLU A 108 13.61 4.66 18.76
CA GLU A 108 12.90 5.34 19.85
C GLU A 108 11.84 6.36 19.33
N VAL A 109 11.99 6.84 18.08
CA VAL A 109 11.07 7.81 17.46
C VAL A 109 9.85 7.16 16.77
N VAL A 110 9.72 5.84 16.75
CA VAL A 110 8.60 5.14 16.08
C VAL A 110 7.23 5.58 16.61
N ALA A 111 7.12 5.83 17.92
CA ALA A 111 5.89 6.31 18.53
C ALA A 111 5.44 7.66 17.96
N TYR A 112 6.39 8.54 17.64
CA TYR A 112 6.15 9.89 17.09
C TYR A 112 6.04 9.90 15.54
N SER A 113 6.17 8.76 14.90
CA SER A 113 5.97 8.53 13.47
C SER A 113 4.85 7.52 13.19
N SER A 114 3.94 7.33 14.13
CA SER A 114 2.78 6.47 13.95
C SER A 114 1.83 7.03 12.89
N GLN A 115 1.00 6.17 12.30
CA GLN A 115 0.01 6.56 11.30
C GLN A 115 -0.88 7.72 11.79
N GLN A 116 -1.38 7.62 13.01
CA GLN A 116 -2.28 8.63 13.59
C GLN A 116 -1.56 9.96 13.83
N GLU A 117 -0.34 9.94 14.32
CA GLU A 117 0.44 11.13 14.57
C GLU A 117 0.78 11.90 13.29
N ILE A 118 1.13 11.17 12.22
CA ILE A 118 1.38 11.79 10.91
C ILE A 118 0.07 12.34 10.33
N LEU A 119 -1.02 11.56 10.39
CA LEU A 119 -2.33 11.98 9.89
C LEU A 119 -2.80 13.29 10.55
N ASN A 120 -2.65 13.42 11.86
CA ASN A 120 -3.05 14.61 12.61
C ASN A 120 -2.30 15.88 12.19
N GLN A 121 -1.06 15.76 11.74
CA GLN A 121 -0.32 16.92 11.25
C GLN A 121 -0.88 17.45 9.93
N PHE A 122 -1.24 16.54 9.01
CA PHE A 122 -1.76 16.92 7.70
C PHE A 122 -3.25 17.25 7.71
N THR A 123 -3.98 16.94 8.78
CA THR A 123 -5.44 17.02 8.80
C THR A 123 -5.96 17.82 9.98
N GLN A 124 -7.22 18.23 9.86
CA GLN A 124 -8.00 18.79 10.97
C GLN A 124 -9.45 18.32 10.85
N ILE A 125 -10.14 18.27 11.99
CA ILE A 125 -11.56 17.95 12.05
C ILE A 125 -12.34 19.26 12.10
N LYS A 126 -13.28 19.46 11.17
CA LYS A 126 -14.19 20.60 11.13
C LYS A 126 -15.57 20.16 11.59
N ALA A 127 -16.08 20.83 12.62
CA ALA A 127 -17.47 20.71 13.05
C ALA A 127 -18.34 21.63 12.17
N GLN A 128 -19.45 21.10 11.69
CA GLN A 128 -20.43 21.82 10.87
C GLN A 128 -21.84 21.48 11.34
N THR A 129 -22.74 22.46 11.34
CA THR A 129 -24.15 22.27 11.66
C THR A 129 -25.02 22.92 10.58
N SER A 130 -26.26 22.50 10.45
CA SER A 130 -27.28 23.17 9.68
C SER A 130 -27.85 24.33 10.51
N ILE A 131 -28.22 25.40 9.86
CA ILE A 131 -28.83 26.60 10.47
C ILE A 131 -30.23 26.74 9.87
N ASP A 132 -31.21 26.93 10.75
CA ASP A 132 -32.62 27.16 10.37
C ASP A 132 -32.83 28.59 9.81
N GLU A 133 -34.06 28.90 9.41
CA GLU A 133 -34.47 30.21 8.87
C GLU A 133 -34.28 31.36 9.86
N ASN A 134 -34.20 31.08 11.18
CA ASN A 134 -34.00 32.03 12.24
C ASN A 134 -32.53 32.22 12.62
N GLY A 135 -31.61 31.52 11.96
CA GLY A 135 -30.17 31.57 12.25
C GLY A 135 -29.75 30.72 13.44
N VAL A 136 -30.61 29.80 13.91
CA VAL A 136 -30.33 28.89 15.03
C VAL A 136 -29.90 27.53 14.46
N ALA A 137 -29.01 26.83 15.16
CA ALA A 137 -28.58 25.49 14.77
C ALA A 137 -29.73 24.48 14.89
N ASP A 138 -29.97 23.71 13.80
CA ASP A 138 -30.94 22.62 13.80
C ASP A 138 -30.47 21.49 14.72
N ASP A 139 -31.40 20.87 15.46
CA ASP A 139 -31.12 19.72 16.30
C ASP A 139 -30.61 18.53 15.49
N ASN A 140 -29.66 17.79 16.06
CA ASN A 140 -29.06 16.56 15.48
C ASN A 140 -28.37 16.75 14.11
N THR A 141 -27.96 17.96 13.74
CA THR A 141 -27.29 18.27 12.47
C THR A 141 -25.78 18.49 12.59
N LEU A 142 -25.23 18.39 13.79
CA LEU A 142 -23.78 18.51 14.02
C LEU A 142 -23.04 17.36 13.32
N ARG A 143 -22.10 17.72 12.47
CA ARG A 143 -21.28 16.78 11.66
C ARG A 143 -19.81 17.12 11.79
N TYR A 144 -19.00 16.07 11.94
CA TYR A 144 -17.55 16.18 12.01
C TYR A 144 -16.93 15.68 10.72
N THR A 145 -16.24 16.57 9.99
CA THR A 145 -15.57 16.23 8.73
C THR A 145 -14.08 16.40 8.88
N ARG A 146 -13.30 15.33 8.65
CA ARG A 146 -11.85 15.47 8.55
C ARG A 146 -11.47 16.05 7.20
N VAL A 147 -10.59 17.01 7.18
CA VAL A 147 -10.07 17.68 5.99
C VAL A 147 -8.56 17.74 6.00
N VAL A 148 -7.97 17.68 4.81
CA VAL A 148 -6.54 17.94 4.62
C VAL A 148 -6.31 19.44 4.73
N LYS A 149 -5.36 19.85 5.54
CA LYS A 149 -4.98 21.26 5.70
C LYS A 149 -4.41 21.84 4.41
N GLN A 150 -4.74 23.08 4.11
CA GLN A 150 -4.22 23.79 2.95
C GLN A 150 -2.69 23.87 2.95
N TYR A 151 -2.07 24.03 4.11
CA TYR A 151 -0.63 24.20 4.26
C TYR A 151 0.06 22.93 4.72
N SER A 152 1.22 22.64 4.12
CA SER A 152 2.06 21.50 4.48
C SER A 152 2.69 21.68 5.86
N PRO A 153 2.60 20.71 6.76
CA PRO A 153 3.29 20.74 8.06
C PRO A 153 4.82 20.69 7.92
N ILE A 154 5.32 20.29 6.75
CA ILE A 154 6.75 20.17 6.46
C ILE A 154 7.34 21.53 6.02
N THR A 155 6.66 22.23 5.11
CA THR A 155 7.22 23.42 4.45
C THR A 155 6.57 24.72 4.85
N ASN A 156 5.42 24.68 5.53
CA ASN A 156 4.53 25.83 5.81
C ASN A 156 4.07 26.59 4.55
N LYS A 157 4.17 25.94 3.37
CA LYS A 157 3.68 26.44 2.09
C LYS A 157 2.41 25.68 1.71
N PRO A 158 1.62 26.15 0.72
CA PRO A 158 0.48 25.39 0.21
C PRO A 158 0.87 23.94 -0.09
N LEU A 159 0.05 23.00 0.36
CA LEU A 159 0.31 21.57 0.15
C LEU A 159 0.15 21.22 -1.32
N VAL A 160 1.11 20.48 -1.84
CA VAL A 160 1.18 20.08 -3.24
C VAL A 160 1.04 18.57 -3.34
N PHE A 161 0.15 18.11 -4.23
CA PHE A 161 0.04 16.73 -4.66
C PHE A 161 0.51 16.58 -6.09
N GLU A 162 1.13 15.45 -6.38
CA GLU A 162 1.63 15.11 -7.71
C GLU A 162 1.10 13.74 -8.12
N THR A 163 0.79 13.61 -9.42
CA THR A 163 0.40 12.33 -10.01
C THR A 163 0.92 12.21 -11.42
N GLU A 164 1.33 11.00 -11.78
CA GLU A 164 1.65 10.66 -13.16
C GLU A 164 0.36 10.48 -13.96
N ILE A 165 0.35 11.07 -15.14
CA ILE A 165 -0.70 10.88 -16.15
C ILE A 165 -0.08 10.18 -17.36
N THR A 166 -0.77 9.19 -17.90
CA THR A 166 -0.39 8.49 -19.11
C THR A 166 -1.48 8.62 -20.14
N LEU A 167 -1.14 9.11 -21.33
CA LEU A 167 -2.01 9.16 -22.49
C LEU A 167 -1.62 8.04 -23.46
N MET A 168 -2.49 7.02 -23.60
CA MET A 168 -2.18 5.77 -24.31
C MET A 168 -2.02 5.91 -25.82
N GLN A 169 -2.67 6.89 -26.43
CA GLN A 169 -2.53 7.26 -27.86
C GLN A 169 -2.35 8.77 -27.94
N ALA A 170 -1.13 9.23 -27.71
CA ALA A 170 -0.82 10.64 -27.67
C ALA A 170 -0.83 11.23 -29.08
N THR A 171 -1.52 12.37 -29.22
CA THR A 171 -1.40 13.31 -30.32
C THR A 171 -1.20 14.69 -29.73
N THR A 172 -0.51 15.58 -30.44
CA THR A 172 -0.25 16.95 -29.96
C THR A 172 -1.55 17.66 -29.58
N ASN A 173 -2.63 17.41 -30.32
CA ASN A 173 -3.95 17.99 -30.02
C ASN A 173 -4.52 17.48 -28.69
N LEU A 174 -4.47 16.16 -28.40
CA LEU A 174 -4.99 15.59 -27.16
C LEU A 174 -4.16 16.02 -25.94
N GLU A 175 -2.86 16.21 -26.08
CA GLU A 175 -2.00 16.75 -25.02
C GLU A 175 -2.38 18.18 -24.66
N GLU A 176 -2.59 19.05 -25.67
CA GLU A 176 -3.01 20.44 -25.46
C GLU A 176 -4.43 20.52 -24.85
N ILE A 177 -5.35 19.68 -25.31
CA ILE A 177 -6.68 19.54 -24.71
C ILE A 177 -6.58 19.16 -23.24
N LEU A 178 -5.75 18.18 -22.91
CA LEU A 178 -5.59 17.71 -21.54
C LEU A 178 -4.96 18.77 -20.63
N LYS A 179 -4.02 19.58 -21.14
CA LYS A 179 -3.48 20.75 -20.43
C LYS A 179 -4.58 21.79 -20.15
N LYS A 180 -5.47 22.07 -21.10
CA LYS A 180 -6.61 22.97 -20.90
C LYS A 180 -7.57 22.43 -19.83
N ILE A 181 -7.89 21.13 -19.87
CA ILE A 181 -8.72 20.47 -18.86
C ILE A 181 -8.08 20.58 -17.46
N ALA A 182 -6.77 20.36 -17.35
CA ALA A 182 -6.05 20.50 -16.09
C ALA A 182 -6.17 21.93 -15.53
N LEU A 183 -5.97 22.94 -16.36
CA LEU A 183 -6.14 24.36 -15.96
C LEU A 183 -7.57 24.72 -15.57
N ALA A 184 -8.58 24.11 -16.21
CA ALA A 184 -9.99 24.29 -15.89
C ALA A 184 -10.40 23.57 -14.61
N THR A 185 -9.59 22.59 -14.12
CA THR A 185 -9.88 21.84 -12.90
C THR A 185 -9.50 22.68 -11.67
N ARG A 186 -10.48 23.42 -11.14
CA ARG A 186 -10.31 24.36 -10.02
C ARG A 186 -10.81 23.83 -8.69
N ASN A 187 -11.61 22.77 -8.68
CA ASN A 187 -12.22 22.23 -7.48
C ASN A 187 -12.15 20.71 -7.47
N ILE A 188 -11.69 20.13 -6.35
CA ILE A 188 -11.55 18.68 -6.15
C ILE A 188 -12.17 18.29 -4.79
N GLY A 189 -12.79 17.12 -4.73
CA GLY A 189 -13.30 16.56 -3.48
C GLY A 189 -14.74 16.89 -3.15
N MET A 190 -15.08 16.80 -1.88
CA MET A 190 -16.42 17.07 -1.33
C MET A 190 -16.53 18.52 -0.82
N HIS A 191 -17.77 19.00 -0.61
CA HIS A 191 -18.06 20.33 -0.05
C HIS A 191 -17.47 21.50 -0.84
N ARG A 192 -17.30 21.34 -2.16
CA ARG A 192 -16.74 22.35 -3.05
C ARG A 192 -17.51 23.70 -3.04
N ASN A 193 -18.81 23.66 -2.80
CA ASN A 193 -19.67 24.83 -2.69
C ASN A 193 -19.61 25.48 -1.28
N ARG A 194 -18.82 24.92 -0.35
CA ARG A 194 -18.68 25.38 1.04
C ARG A 194 -17.24 25.80 1.36
N GLY A 195 -16.50 26.30 0.37
CA GLY A 195 -15.15 26.83 0.52
C GLY A 195 -14.05 25.77 0.67
N MET A 196 -14.33 24.50 0.36
CA MET A 196 -13.33 23.41 0.39
C MET A 196 -12.95 22.97 -1.02
N GLY A 197 -11.74 22.41 -1.13
CA GLY A 197 -11.26 21.74 -2.33
C GLY A 197 -10.89 22.67 -3.49
N SER A 198 -10.68 23.96 -3.24
CA SER A 198 -10.13 24.88 -4.26
C SER A 198 -8.66 24.52 -4.52
N VAL A 199 -8.31 24.39 -5.81
CA VAL A 199 -6.98 23.95 -6.24
C VAL A 199 -6.52 24.70 -7.49
N THR A 200 -5.20 24.69 -7.71
CA THR A 200 -4.59 25.06 -8.99
C THR A 200 -3.89 23.84 -9.55
N CYS A 201 -4.24 23.45 -10.78
CA CYS A 201 -3.66 22.30 -11.45
C CYS A 201 -2.76 22.73 -12.61
N LYS A 202 -1.59 22.07 -12.73
CA LYS A 202 -0.65 22.26 -13.85
C LYS A 202 -0.20 20.92 -14.37
N LEU A 203 -0.32 20.70 -15.68
CA LEU A 203 0.11 19.48 -16.35
C LEU A 203 1.32 19.78 -17.24
N VAL A 204 2.38 18.99 -17.06
CA VAL A 204 3.59 19.04 -17.90
C VAL A 204 3.84 17.63 -18.43
N PHE A 205 3.90 17.50 -19.76
CA PHE A 205 4.33 16.26 -20.41
C PHE A 205 5.85 16.22 -20.50
N ASP A 206 6.41 15.03 -20.32
CA ASP A 206 7.82 14.79 -20.58
C ASP A 206 8.07 14.98 -22.08
N LYS A 207 9.17 15.65 -22.42
CA LYS A 207 9.56 15.80 -23.83
C LYS A 207 9.87 14.41 -24.36
N GLU A 208 9.21 14.06 -25.47
CA GLU A 208 9.33 12.90 -26.33
C GLU A 208 10.37 11.85 -25.86
N ILE A 209 9.86 10.75 -25.33
CA ILE A 209 10.62 9.50 -25.36
C ILE A 209 10.65 9.10 -26.84
N GLU A 210 11.83 9.15 -27.44
CA GLU A 210 12.11 8.73 -28.82
C GLU A 210 11.29 7.50 -29.19
N GLU A 211 10.79 7.47 -30.43
CA GLU A 211 10.18 6.30 -31.05
C GLU A 211 11.12 5.10 -30.89
N ASN A 212 10.94 4.38 -29.80
CA ASN A 212 11.59 3.08 -29.63
C ASN A 212 10.88 2.09 -30.54
N THR A 213 11.07 2.26 -31.84
CA THR A 213 10.76 1.22 -32.83
C THR A 213 11.44 -0.06 -32.35
N ILE A 214 10.67 -1.10 -32.13
CA ILE A 214 11.24 -2.42 -31.89
C ILE A 214 12.10 -2.71 -33.11
N LYS A 215 13.43 -2.73 -32.95
CA LYS A 215 14.33 -3.13 -34.02
C LYS A 215 13.98 -4.55 -34.37
N SER A 216 13.15 -4.70 -35.40
CA SER A 216 13.06 -5.99 -36.08
C SER A 216 14.43 -6.25 -36.69
N SER A 217 15.33 -6.88 -35.94
CA SER A 217 16.35 -7.66 -36.58
C SER A 217 15.59 -8.63 -37.47
N ALA A 218 15.70 -8.43 -38.79
CA ALA A 218 15.15 -9.35 -39.75
C ALA A 218 15.58 -10.75 -39.32
N ILE A 219 14.60 -11.58 -38.97
CA ILE A 219 14.85 -12.99 -38.69
C ILE A 219 15.27 -13.53 -40.05
N GLU A 220 16.57 -13.63 -40.30
CA GLU A 220 17.10 -14.35 -41.43
C GLU A 220 16.55 -15.75 -41.28
N ASN A 221 15.63 -16.10 -42.18
CA ASN A 221 15.11 -17.45 -42.36
C ASN A 221 16.23 -18.42 -42.71
N LYS A 222 17.09 -18.76 -41.75
CA LYS A 222 17.91 -19.95 -41.83
C LYS A 222 16.99 -21.16 -41.68
N LYS A 223 16.53 -21.68 -42.80
CA LYS A 223 15.97 -23.04 -42.92
C LYS A 223 17.03 -24.04 -42.52
N THR A 224 17.17 -24.30 -41.23
CA THR A 224 17.74 -25.53 -40.71
C THR A 224 16.79 -26.01 -39.62
N GLN A 225 16.15 -27.13 -39.89
CA GLN A 225 15.35 -27.93 -38.95
C GLN A 225 16.30 -28.55 -37.89
N GLU A 226 16.96 -27.72 -37.09
CA GLU A 226 17.47 -28.11 -35.78
C GLU A 226 16.40 -27.72 -34.75
N GLU A 227 16.07 -28.64 -33.84
CA GLU A 227 15.16 -28.36 -32.71
C GLU A 227 15.64 -27.13 -31.99
N SER A 228 15.01 -25.98 -32.25
CA SER A 228 15.41 -24.70 -31.64
C SER A 228 15.33 -24.82 -30.13
N GLN A 229 16.44 -24.52 -29.46
CA GLN A 229 16.60 -24.63 -28.01
C GLN A 229 15.61 -23.70 -27.30
N TRP A 230 15.09 -24.14 -26.16
CA TRP A 230 14.29 -23.30 -25.28
C TRP A 230 15.18 -22.52 -24.31
N VAL A 231 14.83 -21.28 -24.10
CA VAL A 231 15.46 -20.40 -23.09
C VAL A 231 14.39 -19.87 -22.12
N VAL A 232 14.80 -19.49 -20.94
CA VAL A 232 13.90 -18.88 -19.94
C VAL A 232 14.32 -17.44 -19.66
N LEU A 233 13.37 -16.53 -19.81
CA LEU A 233 13.50 -15.12 -19.44
C LEU A 233 12.83 -14.91 -18.09
N SER A 234 13.62 -14.58 -17.07
CA SER A 234 13.13 -14.29 -15.71
C SER A 234 13.07 -12.79 -15.47
N TYR A 235 11.97 -12.32 -14.89
CA TYR A 235 11.73 -10.91 -14.62
C TYR A 235 10.98 -10.70 -13.31
N GLN A 236 11.08 -9.50 -12.75
CA GLN A 236 10.45 -9.14 -11.48
C GLN A 236 9.65 -7.86 -11.64
N LEU A 237 8.45 -7.85 -11.09
CA LEU A 237 7.54 -6.70 -11.08
C LEU A 237 7.21 -6.31 -9.65
N LYS A 238 7.07 -5.01 -9.42
CA LYS A 238 6.50 -4.45 -8.20
C LYS A 238 5.19 -3.76 -8.54
N ASN A 239 4.11 -4.07 -7.84
CA ASN A 239 2.88 -3.32 -8.04
C ASN A 239 2.96 -1.96 -7.33
N SER A 240 2.88 -0.91 -8.12
CA SER A 240 2.85 0.48 -7.64
C SER A 240 1.43 0.95 -7.29
N GLN A 241 0.42 0.17 -7.65
CA GLN A 241 -0.99 0.37 -7.34
C GLN A 241 -1.60 -0.93 -6.83
N PRO A 242 -2.69 -0.87 -6.05
CA PRO A 242 -3.42 -2.07 -5.67
C PRO A 242 -3.86 -2.87 -6.89
N LEU A 243 -3.84 -4.20 -6.81
CA LEU A 243 -4.25 -5.07 -7.91
C LEU A 243 -5.64 -5.65 -7.62
N MET A 244 -6.60 -5.33 -8.47
CA MET A 244 -7.94 -5.93 -8.44
C MET A 244 -7.99 -7.08 -9.44
N LEU A 245 -7.49 -8.23 -9.02
CA LEU A 245 -7.45 -9.44 -9.83
C LEU A 245 -8.76 -10.19 -9.65
N GLY A 246 -9.57 -10.29 -10.71
CA GLY A 246 -10.86 -11.01 -10.63
C GLY A 246 -10.67 -12.46 -10.16
N SER A 247 -11.55 -12.93 -9.30
CA SER A 247 -11.68 -14.31 -8.83
C SER A 247 -13.07 -14.85 -9.15
N ASN A 248 -13.37 -16.08 -8.72
CA ASN A 248 -14.71 -16.66 -8.84
C ASN A 248 -15.71 -15.99 -7.87
N ASP A 249 -15.21 -15.32 -6.84
CA ASP A 249 -15.99 -14.47 -5.93
C ASP A 249 -15.82 -13.01 -6.39
N ASP A 250 -16.94 -12.35 -6.69
CA ASP A 250 -16.92 -10.98 -7.22
C ASP A 250 -16.32 -9.94 -6.26
N GLN A 251 -16.31 -10.24 -4.96
CA GLN A 251 -15.73 -9.36 -3.93
C GLN A 251 -14.27 -9.67 -3.60
N ALA A 252 -13.79 -10.88 -3.93
CA ALA A 252 -12.43 -11.30 -3.64
C ALA A 252 -11.46 -10.98 -4.79
N SER A 253 -10.18 -10.81 -4.47
CA SER A 253 -9.09 -10.71 -5.43
C SER A 253 -8.21 -11.95 -5.37
N GLU A 254 -7.76 -12.44 -6.53
CA GLU A 254 -6.68 -13.41 -6.57
C GLU A 254 -5.39 -12.77 -6.03
N THR A 255 -4.50 -13.61 -5.52
CA THR A 255 -3.23 -13.19 -4.90
C THR A 255 -2.02 -13.39 -5.82
N CYS A 256 -2.18 -14.10 -6.95
CA CYS A 256 -1.18 -14.22 -8.00
C CYS A 256 -1.68 -13.61 -9.31
N ILE A 257 -0.77 -13.16 -10.15
CA ILE A 257 -1.09 -12.65 -11.49
C ILE A 257 -0.94 -13.83 -12.46
N ARG A 258 -2.05 -14.31 -13.03
CA ARG A 258 -2.03 -15.44 -13.96
C ARG A 258 -1.22 -15.13 -15.22
N GLY A 259 -0.51 -16.12 -15.77
CA GLY A 259 0.27 -16.02 -17.00
C GLY A 259 -0.55 -15.55 -18.20
N GLN A 260 -1.83 -15.91 -18.26
CA GLN A 260 -2.78 -15.40 -19.23
C GLN A 260 -2.86 -13.86 -19.28
N ARG A 261 -2.75 -13.19 -18.11
CA ARG A 261 -2.79 -11.72 -18.06
C ARG A 261 -1.49 -11.11 -18.58
N VAL A 262 -0.36 -11.77 -18.32
CA VAL A 262 0.95 -11.38 -18.87
C VAL A 262 0.95 -11.53 -20.38
N LEU A 263 0.51 -12.68 -20.90
CA LEU A 263 0.33 -12.93 -22.32
C LEU A 263 -0.49 -11.82 -22.97
N GLY A 264 -1.64 -11.46 -22.35
CA GLY A 264 -2.52 -10.41 -22.89
C GLY A 264 -1.87 -9.00 -22.92
N VAL A 265 -1.05 -8.65 -21.94
CA VAL A 265 -0.31 -7.37 -21.92
C VAL A 265 0.76 -7.37 -23.02
N LEU A 266 1.56 -8.43 -23.12
CA LEU A 266 2.64 -8.49 -24.12
C LEU A 266 2.11 -8.59 -25.55
N ALA A 267 1.03 -9.33 -25.78
CA ALA A 267 0.33 -9.38 -27.08
C ALA A 267 -0.21 -8.00 -27.48
N GLY A 268 -0.83 -7.28 -26.53
CA GLY A 268 -1.30 -5.91 -26.76
C GLY A 268 -0.16 -4.94 -27.07
N THR A 269 0.97 -5.02 -26.35
CA THR A 269 2.16 -4.20 -26.62
C THR A 269 2.75 -4.52 -27.99
N TYR A 270 2.80 -5.80 -28.38
CA TYR A 270 3.29 -6.22 -29.70
C TYR A 270 2.45 -5.61 -30.83
N LEU A 271 1.12 -5.72 -30.76
CA LEU A 271 0.22 -5.17 -31.75
C LEU A 271 0.26 -3.63 -31.81
N ALA A 272 0.45 -2.96 -30.69
CA ALA A 272 0.56 -1.51 -30.64
C ALA A 272 1.90 -0.96 -31.15
N SER A 273 2.99 -1.75 -31.06
CA SER A 273 4.34 -1.32 -31.46
C SER A 273 4.62 -1.42 -32.95
N LYS A 274 3.82 -2.19 -33.66
CA LYS A 274 3.90 -2.34 -35.11
C LYS A 274 2.50 -2.05 -35.64
N GLU A 275 2.37 -1.36 -36.74
CA GLU A 275 1.13 -1.32 -37.52
C GLU A 275 0.81 -2.71 -38.14
N THR A 276 1.11 -3.78 -37.43
CA THR A 276 1.03 -5.18 -37.85
C THR A 276 -0.31 -5.78 -37.46
N SER A 277 -0.86 -6.53 -38.36
CA SER A 277 -2.08 -7.31 -38.12
C SER A 277 -1.81 -8.51 -37.20
N ALA A 278 -2.86 -9.03 -36.53
CA ALA A 278 -2.80 -10.29 -35.79
C ALA A 278 -2.46 -11.53 -36.68
N GLN A 279 -2.23 -11.30 -37.96
CA GLN A 279 -1.81 -12.29 -38.97
C GLN A 279 -0.27 -12.39 -39.10
N ASP A 280 0.49 -11.52 -38.41
CA ASP A 280 1.97 -11.66 -38.39
C ASP A 280 2.38 -13.02 -37.82
N GLN A 281 3.24 -13.73 -38.56
CA GLN A 281 3.68 -15.07 -38.16
C GLN A 281 4.35 -15.10 -36.79
N THR A 282 5.13 -14.08 -36.44
CA THR A 282 5.75 -13.95 -35.11
C THR A 282 4.71 -13.80 -34.00
N PHE A 283 3.63 -13.07 -34.26
CA PHE A 283 2.51 -12.96 -33.32
C PHE A 283 1.82 -14.30 -33.11
N VAL A 284 1.53 -15.00 -34.22
CA VAL A 284 0.91 -16.33 -34.17
C VAL A 284 1.80 -17.31 -33.40
N ASP A 285 3.09 -17.36 -33.71
CA ASP A 285 4.04 -18.27 -33.08
C ASP A 285 4.16 -18.03 -31.56
N LEU A 286 4.29 -16.77 -31.13
CA LEU A 286 4.49 -16.42 -29.73
C LEU A 286 3.21 -16.54 -28.89
N PHE A 287 2.08 -16.07 -29.41
CA PHE A 287 0.88 -15.86 -28.61
C PHE A 287 -0.25 -16.88 -28.88
N LEU A 288 -0.14 -17.67 -29.94
CA LEU A 288 -1.17 -18.65 -30.34
C LEU A 288 -0.64 -20.07 -30.54
N ALA A 289 0.54 -20.25 -31.14
CA ALA A 289 1.07 -21.55 -31.54
C ALA A 289 1.99 -22.19 -30.49
N GLY A 290 2.17 -21.62 -29.30
CA GLY A 290 2.88 -22.24 -28.19
C GLY A 290 4.41 -22.20 -28.29
N GLN A 291 5.00 -21.30 -29.10
CA GLN A 291 6.46 -21.09 -29.13
C GLN A 291 6.97 -20.27 -27.93
N ALA A 292 6.07 -19.81 -27.08
CA ALA A 292 6.35 -19.20 -25.78
C ALA A 292 5.37 -19.72 -24.71
N ILE A 293 5.77 -19.75 -23.45
CA ILE A 293 4.94 -20.11 -22.29
C ILE A 293 5.09 -19.02 -21.25
N PHE A 294 3.98 -18.40 -20.85
CA PHE A 294 3.94 -17.31 -19.89
C PHE A 294 3.52 -17.83 -18.51
N THR A 295 4.46 -17.92 -17.56
CA THR A 295 4.13 -18.43 -16.21
C THR A 295 3.31 -17.45 -15.41
N ASN A 296 2.65 -17.94 -14.36
CA ASN A 296 2.07 -17.07 -13.33
C ASN A 296 3.18 -16.25 -12.68
N LEU A 297 2.86 -14.97 -12.37
CA LEU A 297 3.69 -14.18 -11.48
C LEU A 297 3.33 -14.53 -10.03
N VAL A 298 4.30 -15.02 -9.30
CA VAL A 298 4.18 -15.45 -7.91
C VAL A 298 4.90 -14.45 -6.99
N PRO A 299 4.55 -14.39 -5.68
CA PRO A 299 5.22 -13.50 -4.75
C PRO A 299 6.73 -13.70 -4.72
N TYR A 300 7.46 -12.59 -4.66
CA TYR A 300 8.92 -12.56 -4.60
C TYR A 300 9.39 -11.87 -3.32
N LYS A 301 10.10 -12.57 -2.46
CA LYS A 301 10.57 -12.08 -1.17
C LYS A 301 11.97 -12.64 -0.88
N ASN A 302 12.83 -11.86 -0.26
CA ASN A 302 14.18 -12.29 0.13
C ASN A 302 15.02 -12.92 -1.00
N GLY A 303 14.83 -12.48 -2.24
CA GLY A 303 15.55 -13.04 -3.38
C GLY A 303 14.97 -14.33 -3.95
N GLN A 304 13.82 -14.82 -3.46
CA GLN A 304 13.24 -16.11 -3.81
C GLN A 304 11.79 -16.00 -4.30
N ALA A 305 11.41 -16.94 -5.19
CA ALA A 305 10.04 -17.11 -5.68
C ALA A 305 9.25 -18.02 -4.72
N TYR A 306 8.06 -17.61 -4.33
CA TYR A 306 7.17 -18.37 -3.45
C TYR A 306 5.99 -18.90 -4.26
N TYR A 307 5.83 -20.20 -4.29
CA TYR A 307 4.75 -20.88 -5.01
C TYR A 307 3.57 -21.24 -4.10
N PRO A 308 2.38 -21.47 -4.64
CA PRO A 308 1.22 -21.89 -3.83
C PRO A 308 1.57 -23.06 -2.91
N ALA A 309 1.17 -22.96 -1.63
CA ALA A 309 1.52 -23.96 -0.63
C ALA A 309 0.97 -25.36 -1.02
N PRO A 310 1.83 -26.39 -1.06
CA PRO A 310 1.39 -27.75 -1.32
C PRO A 310 0.38 -28.24 -0.29
N LEU A 311 -0.57 -29.08 -0.72
CA LEU A 311 -1.68 -29.54 0.13
C LEU A 311 -1.23 -30.38 1.34
N PHE A 312 -0.03 -30.93 1.31
CA PHE A 312 0.54 -31.65 2.46
C PHE A 312 1.03 -30.74 3.57
N LEU A 313 1.19 -29.42 3.32
CA LEU A 313 1.50 -28.46 4.36
C LEU A 313 0.23 -27.92 5.00
N ASN A 314 0.08 -28.11 6.29
CA ASN A 314 -1.08 -27.68 7.06
C ASN A 314 -0.67 -26.93 8.32
N GLN A 315 -1.54 -26.07 8.83
CA GLN A 315 -1.33 -25.37 10.09
C GLN A 315 -2.25 -25.97 11.17
N LEU A 316 -1.70 -26.31 12.31
CA LEU A 316 -2.46 -26.80 13.46
C LEU A 316 -3.34 -25.68 14.03
N LYS A 317 -4.60 -25.99 14.32
CA LYS A 317 -5.58 -24.98 14.80
C LYS A 317 -5.18 -24.36 16.14
N LYS A 318 -4.75 -25.15 17.11
CA LYS A 318 -4.44 -24.68 18.46
C LYS A 318 -3.02 -24.06 18.56
N THR A 319 -2.00 -24.79 18.17
CA THR A 319 -0.60 -24.39 18.34
C THR A 319 -0.09 -23.45 17.23
N LYS A 320 -0.85 -23.32 16.12
CA LYS A 320 -0.43 -22.57 14.90
C LYS A 320 0.85 -23.09 14.23
N LYS A 321 1.43 -24.17 14.74
CA LYS A 321 2.60 -24.83 14.12
C LYS A 321 2.23 -25.39 12.74
N ILE A 322 3.19 -25.39 11.81
CA ILE A 322 3.01 -25.96 10.48
C ILE A 322 3.49 -27.40 10.50
N VAL A 323 2.71 -28.28 9.93
CA VAL A 323 2.96 -29.72 9.88
C VAL A 323 2.95 -30.22 8.45
N ASN A 324 3.78 -31.22 8.18
CA ASN A 324 3.77 -31.95 6.93
C ASN A 324 2.96 -33.26 7.13
N THR A 325 1.76 -33.29 6.56
CA THR A 325 0.84 -34.42 6.74
C THR A 325 1.22 -35.67 5.92
N GLN A 326 2.24 -35.60 5.04
CA GLN A 326 2.82 -36.79 4.39
C GLN A 326 3.70 -37.59 5.35
N PHE A 327 4.34 -36.95 6.33
CA PHE A 327 5.35 -37.57 7.19
C PHE A 327 4.96 -37.62 8.69
N SER A 328 3.81 -37.10 9.07
CA SER A 328 3.36 -37.02 10.49
C SER A 328 4.33 -36.26 11.42
N TYR A 329 5.13 -35.32 10.88
CA TYR A 329 6.09 -34.55 11.66
C TYR A 329 5.68 -33.10 11.83
N THR A 330 5.88 -32.55 13.05
CA THR A 330 5.98 -31.11 13.29
C THR A 330 7.38 -30.63 12.89
N GLY A 331 7.55 -29.34 12.62
CA GLY A 331 8.83 -28.76 12.19
C GLY A 331 9.96 -28.86 13.22
N ASP A 332 9.67 -29.20 14.49
CA ASP A 332 10.69 -29.44 15.51
C ASP A 332 11.21 -30.87 15.39
N ALA A 333 12.51 -31.04 15.38
CA ALA A 333 13.23 -32.26 15.02
C ALA A 333 12.83 -33.53 15.78
N ASN A 334 12.01 -33.45 16.83
CA ASN A 334 11.60 -34.54 17.71
C ASN A 334 10.13 -34.58 18.09
N GLU A 335 9.26 -33.73 17.54
CA GLU A 335 7.82 -33.78 17.83
C GLU A 335 7.06 -34.47 16.73
N GLU A 336 6.55 -35.66 17.01
CA GLU A 336 5.58 -36.34 16.16
C GLU A 336 4.20 -35.66 16.24
N TYR A 337 3.56 -35.42 15.10
CA TYR A 337 2.20 -34.93 15.08
C TYR A 337 1.25 -36.05 15.50
N ASP A 338 0.59 -35.91 16.65
CA ASP A 338 -0.44 -36.81 17.10
C ASP A 338 -1.84 -36.25 16.73
N PRO A 339 -2.55 -36.87 15.77
CA PRO A 339 -3.89 -36.44 15.42
C PRO A 339 -4.93 -36.65 16.53
N SER A 340 -4.65 -37.51 17.53
CA SER A 340 -5.57 -37.82 18.63
C SER A 340 -5.72 -36.67 19.64
N ASN A 341 -4.76 -35.76 19.73
CA ASN A 341 -4.73 -34.63 20.66
C ASN A 341 -5.73 -33.50 20.35
N GLY A 342 -6.64 -33.67 19.39
CA GLY A 342 -7.66 -32.67 19.01
C GLY A 342 -7.08 -31.39 18.38
N ASN A 343 -5.79 -31.38 18.01
CA ASN A 343 -5.13 -30.29 17.34
C ASN A 343 -5.17 -30.50 15.82
N GLN A 344 -6.34 -30.31 15.22
CA GLN A 344 -6.62 -30.62 13.83
C GLN A 344 -5.80 -29.76 12.86
N PRO A 345 -5.24 -30.33 11.78
CA PRO A 345 -4.58 -29.62 10.72
C PRO A 345 -5.58 -28.81 9.88
N LYS A 346 -5.25 -27.58 9.52
CA LYS A 346 -5.99 -26.69 8.65
C LYS A 346 -5.14 -26.35 7.43
N LYS A 347 -5.70 -26.45 6.22
CA LYS A 347 -5.02 -26.09 4.97
C LYS A 347 -4.50 -24.64 5.00
N LEU A 348 -3.33 -24.41 4.43
CA LEU A 348 -2.72 -23.09 4.25
C LEU A 348 -3.35 -22.38 3.03
N LYS A 349 -4.62 -21.99 3.14
CA LYS A 349 -5.31 -21.27 2.05
C LYS A 349 -4.65 -19.92 1.77
N GLY A 350 -4.37 -19.63 0.50
CA GLY A 350 -3.86 -18.34 0.05
C GLY A 350 -2.42 -18.02 0.48
N LYS A 351 -1.70 -19.01 1.02
CA LYS A 351 -0.29 -18.87 1.40
C LYS A 351 0.62 -19.46 0.33
N TYR A 352 1.83 -18.94 0.29
CA TYR A 352 2.88 -19.30 -0.66
C TYR A 352 4.09 -19.79 0.11
N VAL A 353 4.85 -20.72 -0.48
CA VAL A 353 5.97 -21.39 0.16
C VAL A 353 7.19 -21.38 -0.75
N PHE A 354 8.33 -21.16 -0.19
CA PHE A 354 9.63 -21.42 -0.75
C PHE A 354 10.32 -22.52 0.07
N PHE A 355 10.94 -23.49 -0.61
CA PHE A 355 11.78 -24.50 0.02
C PHE A 355 13.23 -24.20 -0.27
N ASP A 356 14.06 -24.10 0.79
CA ASP A 356 15.50 -23.93 0.64
C ASP A 356 16.21 -25.25 0.31
N ASP A 357 17.53 -25.18 0.07
CA ASP A 357 18.38 -26.35 -0.25
C ASP A 357 18.41 -27.41 0.87
N LYS A 358 17.97 -27.05 2.07
CA LYS A 358 17.84 -27.96 3.22
C LYS A 358 16.40 -28.45 3.43
N ASN A 359 15.54 -28.22 2.43
CA ASN A 359 14.10 -28.52 2.45
C ASN A 359 13.34 -27.84 3.62
N ARG A 360 13.77 -26.69 4.08
CA ARG A 360 13.03 -25.88 5.05
C ARG A 360 12.02 -25.00 4.30
N ALA A 361 10.79 -25.00 4.79
CA ALA A 361 9.71 -24.22 4.18
C ALA A 361 9.67 -22.82 4.80
N ASP A 362 9.86 -21.79 4.00
CA ASP A 362 9.53 -20.39 4.35
C ASP A 362 8.19 -20.01 3.74
N ILE A 363 7.34 -19.33 4.53
CA ILE A 363 5.96 -19.03 4.16
C ILE A 363 5.79 -17.55 3.94
N ALA A 364 5.19 -17.20 2.80
CA ALA A 364 4.78 -15.83 2.48
C ALA A 364 3.26 -15.75 2.34
N GLU A 365 2.73 -14.59 2.72
CA GLU A 365 1.35 -14.20 2.51
C GLU A 365 1.32 -12.93 1.67
N VAL A 366 0.35 -12.85 0.77
CA VAL A 366 0.10 -11.65 -0.03
C VAL A 366 -0.88 -10.76 0.74
N GLU A 367 -0.44 -9.56 1.05
CA GLU A 367 -1.26 -8.59 1.77
C GLU A 367 -2.38 -8.09 0.87
N GLN A 368 -3.60 -8.05 1.43
CA GLN A 368 -4.79 -7.57 0.75
C GLN A 368 -5.41 -6.41 1.53
N THR A 369 -6.02 -5.49 0.79
CA THR A 369 -6.76 -4.36 1.35
C THR A 369 -8.20 -4.37 0.85
N MET A 370 -9.12 -3.91 1.69
CA MET A 370 -10.52 -3.71 1.32
C MET A 370 -10.72 -2.26 0.92
N ILE A 371 -11.26 -2.03 -0.27
CA ILE A 371 -11.48 -0.68 -0.81
C ILE A 371 -12.96 -0.46 -1.04
N TYR A 372 -13.45 0.69 -0.55
CA TYR A 372 -14.84 1.10 -0.71
C TYR A 372 -15.03 1.81 -2.04
N HIS A 373 -16.11 1.44 -2.72
CA HIS A 373 -16.56 2.05 -3.95
C HIS A 373 -17.98 2.53 -3.81
N HIS A 374 -18.24 3.74 -4.29
CA HIS A 374 -19.57 4.31 -4.39
C HIS A 374 -19.96 4.44 -5.86
N SER A 375 -21.08 3.82 -6.23
CA SER A 375 -21.66 3.95 -7.56
C SER A 375 -22.71 5.07 -7.55
N HIS A 376 -22.49 6.09 -8.36
CA HIS A 376 -23.53 7.09 -8.63
C HIS A 376 -24.38 6.62 -9.80
N TYR A 377 -25.59 6.15 -9.54
CA TYR A 377 -26.57 5.98 -10.58
C TYR A 377 -27.18 7.35 -10.92
N LYS A 378 -27.36 7.64 -12.21
CA LYS A 378 -28.27 8.71 -12.62
C LYS A 378 -29.64 8.37 -12.03
N LYS A 379 -30.29 9.32 -11.34
CA LYS A 379 -31.68 9.18 -10.90
C LYS A 379 -32.51 8.78 -12.11
N ASN A 380 -32.95 7.53 -12.17
CA ASN A 380 -34.15 7.18 -12.89
C ASN A 380 -35.32 7.70 -12.06
N ALA A 381 -36.47 7.91 -12.68
CA ALA A 381 -37.65 8.49 -12.07
C ALA A 381 -38.07 7.87 -10.71
N ASP A 382 -37.55 6.71 -10.38
CA ASP A 382 -37.86 5.91 -9.18
C ASP A 382 -36.89 6.12 -7.99
N GLY A 383 -35.97 7.10 -8.05
CA GLY A 383 -35.18 7.51 -6.89
C GLY A 383 -34.13 6.51 -6.39
N VAL A 384 -33.47 5.77 -7.27
CA VAL A 384 -32.42 4.79 -6.89
C VAL A 384 -31.23 5.50 -6.28
N GLU A 385 -30.96 5.19 -5.00
CA GLU A 385 -29.80 5.65 -4.25
C GLU A 385 -28.51 5.00 -4.76
N GLY A 386 -27.38 5.71 -4.64
CA GLY A 386 -26.09 5.17 -5.00
C GLY A 386 -25.73 3.94 -4.15
N ILE A 387 -25.14 2.91 -4.76
CA ILE A 387 -24.74 1.69 -4.09
C ILE A 387 -23.30 1.83 -3.57
N LEU A 388 -23.12 1.64 -2.27
CA LEU A 388 -21.81 1.46 -1.63
C LEU A 388 -21.46 -0.03 -1.66
N TYR A 389 -20.29 -0.37 -2.20
CA TYR A 389 -19.79 -1.75 -2.22
C TYR A 389 -18.28 -1.80 -1.92
N THR A 390 -17.84 -2.92 -1.35
CA THR A 390 -16.44 -3.18 -1.03
C THR A 390 -15.85 -4.16 -2.01
N GLN A 391 -14.56 -3.98 -2.33
CA GLN A 391 -13.80 -4.94 -3.11
C GLN A 391 -12.44 -5.17 -2.48
N SER A 392 -12.02 -6.43 -2.41
CA SER A 392 -10.67 -6.80 -2.04
C SER A 392 -9.71 -6.54 -3.19
N ALA A 393 -8.56 -6.01 -2.89
CA ALA A 393 -7.45 -5.83 -3.83
C ALA A 393 -6.14 -6.25 -3.16
N VAL A 394 -5.17 -6.70 -3.95
CA VAL A 394 -3.80 -6.88 -3.46
C VAL A 394 -3.23 -5.52 -3.12
N GLN A 395 -2.67 -5.40 -1.92
CA GLN A 395 -2.06 -4.15 -1.45
C GLN A 395 -0.88 -3.75 -2.31
N GLU A 396 -0.64 -2.46 -2.45
CA GLU A 396 0.48 -1.94 -3.23
C GLU A 396 1.86 -2.26 -2.63
N ASN A 397 2.90 -2.09 -3.43
CA ASN A 397 4.31 -2.28 -3.06
C ASN A 397 4.76 -3.72 -2.80
N GLN A 398 4.02 -4.72 -3.25
CA GLN A 398 4.44 -6.12 -3.23
C GLN A 398 5.22 -6.48 -4.49
N CYS A 399 6.18 -7.38 -4.35
CA CYS A 399 7.01 -7.84 -5.44
C CYS A 399 6.57 -9.21 -5.94
N TYR A 400 6.63 -9.38 -7.24
CA TYR A 400 6.28 -10.61 -7.96
C TYR A 400 7.40 -11.01 -8.90
N THR A 401 7.58 -12.29 -9.12
CA THR A 401 8.48 -12.82 -10.16
C THR A 401 7.73 -13.73 -11.12
N GLY A 402 8.12 -13.69 -12.36
CA GLY A 402 7.60 -14.54 -13.42
C GLY A 402 8.67 -14.96 -14.40
N GLN A 403 8.34 -15.93 -15.22
CA GLN A 403 9.21 -16.47 -16.25
C GLN A 403 8.47 -16.55 -17.59
N VAL A 404 9.18 -16.32 -18.68
CA VAL A 404 8.72 -16.67 -20.03
C VAL A 404 9.67 -17.71 -20.59
N TYR A 405 9.17 -18.90 -20.82
CA TYR A 405 9.87 -19.93 -21.58
C TYR A 405 9.63 -19.65 -23.05
N VAL A 406 10.66 -19.53 -23.85
CA VAL A 406 10.53 -19.16 -25.26
C VAL A 406 11.60 -19.86 -26.10
N LYS A 407 11.30 -20.13 -27.37
CA LYS A 407 12.30 -20.58 -28.33
C LYS A 407 13.36 -19.51 -28.54
N GLU A 408 14.64 -19.89 -28.57
CA GLU A 408 15.79 -18.99 -28.62
C GLU A 408 15.68 -17.93 -29.72
N GLN A 409 15.17 -18.27 -30.87
CA GLN A 409 14.96 -17.35 -32.00
C GLN A 409 14.02 -16.18 -31.68
N TYR A 410 13.12 -16.30 -30.73
CA TYR A 410 12.18 -15.25 -30.31
C TYR A 410 12.59 -14.57 -29.00
N ALA A 411 13.66 -15.00 -28.35
CA ALA A 411 14.06 -14.49 -27.04
C ALA A 411 14.31 -12.98 -27.02
N SER A 412 14.94 -12.44 -28.07
CA SER A 412 15.17 -11.00 -28.20
C SER A 412 13.86 -10.20 -28.30
N VAL A 413 12.90 -10.71 -29.08
CA VAL A 413 11.60 -10.05 -29.26
C VAL A 413 10.82 -10.02 -27.93
N VAL A 414 10.77 -11.15 -27.24
CA VAL A 414 10.08 -11.22 -25.93
C VAL A 414 10.77 -10.39 -24.88
N LYS A 415 12.11 -10.33 -24.88
CA LYS A 415 12.87 -9.45 -23.98
C LYS A 415 12.53 -8.00 -24.22
N ASP A 416 12.55 -7.53 -25.46
CA ASP A 416 12.18 -6.16 -25.81
C ASP A 416 10.74 -5.82 -25.42
N LEU A 417 9.81 -6.78 -25.59
CA LEU A 417 8.43 -6.61 -25.14
C LEU A 417 8.32 -6.47 -23.62
N LEU A 418 9.05 -7.30 -22.86
CA LEU A 418 9.06 -7.20 -21.40
C LEU A 418 9.64 -5.85 -20.91
N GLU A 419 10.68 -5.34 -21.56
CA GLU A 419 11.31 -4.07 -21.22
C GLU A 419 10.43 -2.84 -21.56
N LYS A 420 9.67 -2.92 -22.67
CA LYS A 420 8.84 -1.82 -23.17
C LYS A 420 7.40 -1.84 -22.68
N SER A 421 6.92 -2.96 -22.12
CA SER A 421 5.53 -3.10 -21.70
C SER A 421 5.20 -2.26 -20.48
N GLU A 422 4.08 -1.57 -20.54
CA GLU A 422 3.43 -1.03 -19.34
C GLU A 422 2.53 -2.11 -18.75
N PHE A 423 2.99 -2.69 -17.63
CA PHE A 423 2.27 -3.75 -16.96
C PHE A 423 1.10 -3.19 -16.15
N CYS A 424 -0.12 -3.38 -16.67
CA CYS A 424 -1.36 -3.06 -15.97
C CYS A 424 -2.26 -4.29 -15.93
N PHE A 425 -2.51 -4.83 -14.74
CA PHE A 425 -3.28 -6.05 -14.54
C PHE A 425 -4.60 -5.82 -13.79
N GLY A 426 -5.62 -6.60 -14.11
CA GLY A 426 -6.88 -6.63 -13.40
C GLY A 426 -7.94 -5.65 -13.91
N ARG A 427 -8.92 -5.33 -13.04
CA ARG A 427 -10.04 -4.41 -13.33
C ARG A 427 -9.64 -2.96 -13.05
N SER A 428 -10.37 -2.00 -13.63
CA SER A 428 -10.21 -0.54 -13.42
C SER A 428 -8.80 0.01 -13.67
N ARG A 429 -8.08 -0.53 -14.65
CA ARG A 429 -6.69 -0.23 -14.99
C ARG A 429 -6.40 1.23 -15.39
N SER A 430 -7.41 1.97 -15.82
CA SER A 430 -7.26 3.36 -16.26
C SER A 430 -7.31 4.39 -15.14
N ALA A 431 -7.38 3.94 -13.87
CA ALA A 431 -7.42 4.80 -12.70
C ALA A 431 -6.51 4.26 -11.59
N GLN A 432 -7.06 3.90 -10.45
CA GLN A 432 -6.32 3.64 -9.21
C GLN A 432 -5.77 2.21 -9.06
N TYR A 433 -5.88 1.34 -10.08
CA TYR A 433 -5.52 -0.08 -9.97
C TYR A 433 -4.64 -0.56 -11.10
N GLY A 434 -3.88 -1.59 -10.79
CA GLY A 434 -3.30 -2.50 -11.77
C GLY A 434 -1.87 -2.20 -12.19
N LYS A 435 -1.31 -1.01 -11.94
CA LYS A 435 0.02 -0.64 -12.42
C LYS A 435 1.12 -1.42 -11.70
N CYS A 436 2.00 -2.04 -12.49
CA CYS A 436 3.22 -2.70 -12.03
C CYS A 436 4.44 -2.12 -12.77
N VAL A 437 5.58 -2.12 -12.08
CA VAL A 437 6.86 -1.60 -12.60
C VAL A 437 7.87 -2.72 -12.64
N LEU A 438 8.62 -2.81 -13.72
CA LEU A 438 9.74 -3.75 -13.85
C LEU A 438 10.88 -3.32 -12.93
N LEU A 439 11.37 -4.24 -12.07
CA LEU A 439 12.39 -3.95 -11.08
C LEU A 439 13.82 -4.17 -11.57
N ASN A 440 14.05 -5.25 -12.31
CA ASN A 440 15.38 -5.73 -12.65
C ASN A 440 15.54 -5.91 -14.15
N LYS A 441 16.82 -5.96 -14.61
CA LYS A 441 17.13 -6.44 -15.96
C LYS A 441 16.65 -7.88 -16.10
N ILE A 442 16.13 -8.19 -17.28
CA ILE A 442 15.64 -9.53 -17.62
C ILE A 442 16.82 -10.47 -17.72
N GLU A 443 16.80 -11.54 -16.92
CA GLU A 443 17.80 -12.60 -16.98
C GLU A 443 17.42 -13.61 -18.05
N ASN A 444 18.37 -13.97 -18.91
CA ASN A 444 18.23 -15.01 -19.91
C ASN A 444 19.08 -16.23 -19.51
N LYS A 445 18.46 -17.38 -19.35
CA LYS A 445 19.12 -18.64 -18.98
C LYS A 445 18.75 -19.76 -19.94
N ASN A 446 19.73 -20.54 -20.32
CA ASN A 446 19.49 -21.77 -21.08
C ASN A 446 18.81 -22.82 -20.18
N ILE A 447 17.93 -23.59 -20.76
CA ILE A 447 17.17 -24.62 -20.06
C ILE A 447 17.88 -25.96 -20.23
N GLU A 448 18.15 -26.66 -19.14
CA GLU A 448 18.60 -28.03 -19.19
C GLU A 448 17.53 -28.92 -19.87
N LYS A 449 17.97 -29.76 -20.80
CA LYS A 449 17.04 -30.68 -21.54
C LYS A 449 16.30 -31.59 -20.60
N VAL A 450 16.97 -32.12 -19.57
CA VAL A 450 16.37 -33.03 -18.58
C VAL A 450 15.95 -32.25 -17.35
N PHE A 451 14.68 -32.32 -17.01
CA PHE A 451 14.11 -31.66 -15.84
C PHE A 451 14.27 -32.50 -14.57
N PHE A 452 14.09 -33.82 -14.68
CA PHE A 452 14.24 -34.76 -13.57
C PHE A 452 14.72 -36.13 -14.04
N ASN A 453 15.66 -36.70 -13.28
CA ASN A 453 16.16 -38.07 -13.51
C ASN A 453 15.68 -38.97 -12.38
N GLY A 454 14.71 -39.81 -12.65
CA GLY A 454 14.18 -40.80 -11.72
C GLY A 454 14.80 -42.20 -11.89
N LYS A 455 15.04 -42.88 -10.78
CA LYS A 455 15.55 -44.26 -10.78
C LYS A 455 14.45 -45.24 -10.38
N LYS A 456 14.56 -46.48 -10.87
CA LYS A 456 13.66 -47.56 -10.48
C LYS A 456 13.59 -47.76 -8.97
N GLY A 457 12.36 -47.90 -8.43
CA GLY A 457 12.10 -48.07 -7.01
C GLY A 457 12.03 -46.76 -6.20
N GLN A 458 12.34 -45.62 -6.83
CA GLN A 458 12.22 -44.28 -6.20
C GLN A 458 10.76 -43.88 -6.12
N THR A 459 10.38 -43.26 -4.98
CA THR A 459 9.05 -42.63 -4.82
C THR A 459 9.17 -41.17 -5.11
N VAL A 460 8.48 -40.67 -6.10
CA VAL A 460 8.49 -39.28 -6.56
C VAL A 460 7.16 -38.57 -6.28
N MET A 461 7.25 -37.33 -5.95
CA MET A 461 6.09 -36.47 -5.75
C MET A 461 6.10 -35.35 -6.79
N VAL A 462 5.08 -35.33 -7.63
CA VAL A 462 4.82 -34.28 -8.61
C VAL A 462 3.89 -33.26 -8.00
N THR A 463 4.35 -32.03 -7.83
CA THR A 463 3.57 -30.92 -7.25
C THR A 463 3.21 -29.91 -8.33
N LEU A 464 1.93 -29.53 -8.42
CA LEU A 464 1.49 -28.46 -9.30
C LEU A 464 1.84 -27.08 -8.70
N LEU A 465 2.67 -26.32 -9.39
CA LEU A 465 3.02 -24.94 -9.07
C LEU A 465 1.99 -23.93 -9.59
N SER A 466 1.23 -24.33 -10.62
CA SER A 466 0.09 -23.60 -11.17
C SER A 466 -1.09 -24.56 -11.37
N ASP A 467 -2.30 -24.01 -11.56
CA ASP A 467 -3.47 -24.84 -11.84
C ASP A 467 -3.26 -25.71 -13.08
N GLY A 468 -3.70 -26.95 -13.05
CA GLY A 468 -3.56 -27.89 -14.18
C GLY A 468 -4.91 -28.26 -14.78
N ILE A 469 -5.00 -28.32 -16.10
CA ILE A 469 -6.20 -28.73 -16.84
C ILE A 469 -5.85 -30.04 -17.55
N PHE A 470 -6.55 -31.14 -17.25
CA PHE A 470 -6.25 -32.43 -17.76
C PHE A 470 -7.45 -33.01 -18.53
N GLN A 471 -7.18 -33.61 -19.69
CA GLN A 471 -8.17 -34.39 -20.39
C GLN A 471 -8.38 -35.74 -19.69
N SER A 472 -9.59 -36.28 -19.76
CA SER A 472 -9.88 -37.62 -19.27
C SER A 472 -9.18 -38.65 -20.12
N THR A 473 -8.53 -39.64 -19.50
CA THR A 473 -7.96 -40.79 -20.19
C THR A 473 -9.02 -41.66 -20.89
N LYS A 474 -10.28 -41.44 -20.55
CA LYS A 474 -11.44 -42.10 -21.16
C LYS A 474 -11.98 -41.38 -22.40
N GLY A 475 -11.36 -40.27 -22.82
CA GLY A 475 -11.72 -39.53 -24.02
C GLY A 475 -13.00 -38.70 -23.96
N THR A 476 -13.57 -38.46 -22.76
CA THR A 476 -14.87 -37.79 -22.54
C THR A 476 -14.76 -36.42 -21.85
N GLY A 477 -13.92 -35.55 -22.37
CA GLY A 477 -13.76 -34.20 -21.81
C GLY A 477 -12.71 -34.13 -20.70
N TYR A 478 -12.87 -33.18 -19.74
CA TYR A 478 -11.87 -32.94 -18.71
C TYR A 478 -11.95 -33.94 -17.54
N SER A 479 -10.78 -34.33 -17.02
CA SER A 479 -10.69 -35.22 -15.88
C SER A 479 -10.91 -34.46 -14.57
N ILE A 480 -11.78 -35.00 -13.67
CA ILE A 480 -12.04 -34.51 -12.33
C ILE A 480 -11.95 -35.62 -11.28
N TYR A 481 -11.87 -36.86 -11.68
CA TYR A 481 -11.84 -38.00 -10.77
C TYR A 481 -10.41 -38.37 -10.41
N TYR A 482 -10.21 -38.76 -9.17
CA TYR A 482 -8.89 -39.05 -8.60
C TYR A 482 -8.08 -40.05 -9.44
N ASP A 483 -8.63 -41.22 -9.73
CA ASP A 483 -7.92 -42.25 -10.46
C ASP A 483 -7.59 -41.86 -11.90
N ASP A 484 -8.49 -41.14 -12.56
CA ASP A 484 -8.30 -40.65 -13.92
C ASP A 484 -7.22 -39.55 -13.97
N LEU A 485 -7.22 -38.64 -13.00
CA LEU A 485 -6.18 -37.64 -12.88
C LEU A 485 -4.81 -38.23 -12.59
N GLN A 486 -4.73 -39.24 -11.72
CA GLN A 486 -3.49 -39.97 -11.46
C GLN A 486 -2.93 -40.60 -12.76
N LYS A 487 -3.78 -41.23 -13.56
CA LYS A 487 -3.39 -41.82 -14.86
C LYS A 487 -2.99 -40.74 -15.86
N ALA A 488 -3.79 -39.69 -16.00
CA ALA A 488 -3.50 -38.60 -16.93
C ALA A 488 -2.13 -37.93 -16.67
N VAL A 489 -1.80 -37.67 -15.42
CA VAL A 489 -0.50 -37.10 -15.05
C VAL A 489 0.64 -38.07 -15.24
N ALA A 490 0.44 -39.39 -14.95
CA ALA A 490 1.44 -40.42 -15.19
C ALA A 490 1.74 -40.57 -16.69
N GLU A 491 0.71 -40.66 -17.52
CA GLU A 491 0.83 -40.76 -18.99
C GLU A 491 1.55 -39.53 -19.58
N GLU A 492 1.19 -38.34 -19.14
CA GLU A 492 1.83 -37.09 -19.58
C GLU A 492 3.34 -37.05 -19.28
N LEU A 493 3.76 -37.61 -18.16
CA LEU A 493 5.16 -37.67 -17.74
C LEU A 493 5.88 -38.93 -18.19
N GLY A 494 5.18 -39.88 -18.82
CA GLY A 494 5.73 -41.15 -19.21
C GLY A 494 6.04 -42.08 -18.02
N ILE A 495 5.37 -41.91 -16.90
CA ILE A 495 5.59 -42.70 -15.68
C ILE A 495 4.77 -43.98 -15.75
N GLN A 496 5.43 -45.13 -15.70
CA GLN A 496 4.80 -46.39 -15.47
C GLN A 496 4.65 -46.62 -13.97
N ALA A 497 3.48 -46.27 -13.41
CA ALA A 497 3.22 -46.35 -11.98
C ALA A 497 2.60 -47.70 -11.62
N ASP A 498 3.08 -48.34 -10.54
CA ASP A 498 2.36 -49.42 -9.90
C ASP A 498 1.18 -48.84 -9.10
N GLN A 499 0.01 -49.45 -9.27
CA GLN A 499 -1.22 -48.99 -8.59
C GLN A 499 -1.28 -49.47 -7.12
N THR A 500 -0.32 -50.24 -6.66
CA THR A 500 -0.24 -50.61 -5.24
C THR A 500 0.17 -49.41 -4.43
N GLU A 501 -0.79 -48.82 -3.74
CA GLU A 501 -0.60 -47.75 -2.77
C GLU A 501 0.51 -48.15 -1.78
N GLN A 502 1.58 -47.37 -1.72
CA GLN A 502 2.43 -47.44 -0.55
C GLN A 502 1.66 -46.81 0.59
N GLU A 503 1.39 -47.56 1.66
CA GLU A 503 0.67 -47.14 2.86
C GLU A 503 1.20 -45.85 3.52
N LYS A 504 2.36 -45.34 3.10
CA LYS A 504 3.09 -44.23 3.74
C LYS A 504 2.87 -42.87 3.07
N PHE A 505 2.63 -42.80 1.76
CA PHE A 505 2.53 -41.53 1.02
C PHE A 505 1.30 -41.50 0.13
N HIS A 506 0.57 -40.39 0.14
CA HIS A 506 -0.70 -40.25 -0.57
C HIS A 506 -0.69 -39.05 -1.53
N SER A 507 -1.31 -39.23 -2.69
CA SER A 507 -1.64 -38.10 -3.55
C SER A 507 -2.75 -37.27 -2.92
N MET A 508 -2.59 -35.95 -2.95
CA MET A 508 -3.56 -34.98 -2.42
C MET A 508 -3.99 -34.05 -3.53
N ILE A 509 -5.22 -34.20 -3.99
CA ILE A 509 -5.74 -33.48 -5.15
C ILE A 509 -6.91 -32.60 -4.73
N GLN A 510 -6.92 -31.36 -5.17
CA GLN A 510 -8.05 -30.45 -5.02
C GLN A 510 -8.47 -29.95 -6.39
N THR A 511 -9.74 -30.14 -6.73
CA THR A 511 -10.34 -29.60 -7.96
C THR A 511 -10.95 -28.23 -7.72
N LYS A 512 -11.02 -27.43 -8.77
CA LYS A 512 -11.70 -26.12 -8.80
C LYS A 512 -12.21 -25.81 -10.19
N GLU A 513 -13.06 -24.83 -10.33
CA GLU A 513 -13.51 -24.29 -11.60
C GLU A 513 -12.68 -23.07 -11.99
N LEU A 514 -12.30 -22.99 -13.26
CA LEU A 514 -11.62 -21.81 -13.83
C LEU A 514 -12.62 -21.04 -14.69
N ASN A 515 -12.87 -19.81 -14.26
CA ASN A 515 -13.63 -18.83 -15.02
C ASN A 515 -12.68 -17.82 -15.65
N GLY A 516 -13.07 -17.23 -16.76
CA GLY A 516 -12.29 -16.22 -17.43
C GLY A 516 -13.17 -15.24 -18.19
N TYR A 517 -12.58 -14.13 -18.60
CA TYR A 517 -13.24 -13.11 -19.39
C TYR A 517 -12.36 -12.71 -20.56
N GLN A 518 -12.95 -12.67 -21.75
CA GLN A 518 -12.27 -12.26 -22.99
C GLN A 518 -12.64 -10.80 -23.29
N THR A 519 -11.72 -9.90 -23.01
CA THR A 519 -11.96 -8.45 -23.13
C THR A 519 -12.30 -8.02 -24.57
N MET A 520 -11.62 -8.62 -25.58
CA MET A 520 -11.87 -8.27 -26.98
C MET A 520 -13.28 -8.63 -27.46
N TRP A 521 -13.83 -9.74 -26.96
CA TRP A 521 -15.17 -10.19 -27.32
C TRP A 521 -16.25 -9.73 -26.33
N ASN A 522 -15.83 -9.17 -25.20
CA ASN A 522 -16.73 -8.79 -24.09
C ASN A 522 -17.59 -9.95 -23.60
N LEU A 523 -17.01 -11.15 -23.53
CA LEU A 523 -17.70 -12.40 -23.18
C LEU A 523 -16.94 -13.16 -22.09
N HIS A 524 -17.68 -13.88 -21.25
CA HIS A 524 -17.09 -14.86 -20.35
C HIS A 524 -16.54 -16.03 -21.15
N LYS A 525 -15.34 -16.51 -20.77
CA LYS A 525 -14.80 -17.76 -21.28
C LYS A 525 -15.60 -18.93 -20.71
N GLN A 526 -15.62 -20.04 -21.42
CA GLN A 526 -16.19 -21.27 -20.91
C GLN A 526 -15.54 -21.66 -19.58
N THR A 527 -16.35 -22.00 -18.59
CA THR A 527 -15.88 -22.57 -17.32
C THR A 527 -15.24 -23.93 -17.56
N VAL A 528 -14.04 -24.13 -17.05
CA VAL A 528 -13.27 -25.36 -17.24
C VAL A 528 -12.89 -25.91 -15.86
N PRO A 529 -13.16 -27.20 -15.57
CA PRO A 529 -12.67 -27.83 -14.36
C PRO A 529 -11.14 -27.98 -14.43
N ALA A 530 -10.48 -27.76 -13.30
CA ALA A 530 -9.04 -27.84 -13.17
C ALA A 530 -8.61 -28.40 -11.82
N VAL A 531 -7.39 -28.87 -11.76
CA VAL A 531 -6.71 -29.25 -10.54
C VAL A 531 -6.00 -28.01 -9.98
N ALA A 532 -6.25 -27.69 -8.71
CA ALA A 532 -5.70 -26.50 -8.07
C ALA A 532 -4.19 -26.63 -7.86
N ALA A 533 -3.48 -25.50 -8.02
CA ALA A 533 -2.08 -25.39 -7.62
C ALA A 533 -1.88 -25.82 -6.16
N GLY A 534 -0.75 -26.48 -5.87
CA GLY A 534 -0.46 -27.12 -4.59
C GLY A 534 -0.93 -28.57 -4.51
N SER A 535 -1.72 -29.07 -5.46
CA SER A 535 -2.04 -30.49 -5.55
C SER A 535 -0.79 -31.32 -5.83
N VAL A 536 -0.73 -32.50 -5.21
CA VAL A 536 0.41 -33.41 -5.31
C VAL A 536 -0.01 -34.79 -5.77
N PHE A 537 0.81 -35.37 -6.63
CA PHE A 537 0.66 -36.73 -7.15
C PHE A 537 1.88 -37.54 -6.75
N VAL A 538 1.68 -38.70 -6.19
CA VAL A 538 2.76 -39.58 -5.70
C VAL A 538 2.82 -40.85 -6.56
N TYR A 539 4.02 -41.18 -7.06
CA TYR A 539 4.28 -42.35 -7.90
C TYR A 539 5.51 -43.09 -7.42
N ARG A 540 5.46 -44.42 -7.45
CA ARG A 540 6.63 -45.29 -7.33
C ARG A 540 7.12 -45.70 -8.71
N LEU A 541 8.36 -45.35 -9.05
CA LEU A 541 8.91 -45.62 -10.37
C LEU A 541 9.25 -47.10 -10.56
N GLN A 542 8.74 -47.71 -11.61
CA GLN A 542 9.03 -49.12 -12.00
C GLN A 542 10.27 -49.26 -12.87
N SER A 543 10.71 -48.20 -13.51
CA SER A 543 11.87 -48.12 -14.38
C SER A 543 12.58 -46.79 -14.23
N ASP A 544 13.82 -46.72 -14.72
CA ASP A 544 14.53 -45.47 -14.84
C ASP A 544 13.84 -44.56 -15.85
N ILE A 545 13.67 -43.29 -15.49
CA ILE A 545 12.95 -42.30 -16.31
C ILE A 545 13.69 -40.98 -16.40
N LYS A 546 13.62 -40.34 -17.57
CA LYS A 546 14.09 -38.97 -17.78
C LYS A 546 12.91 -38.07 -18.14
N ILE A 547 12.50 -37.21 -17.25
CA ILE A 547 11.41 -36.26 -17.47
C ILE A 547 11.99 -34.95 -17.99
N THR A 548 11.49 -34.53 -19.15
CA THR A 548 11.89 -33.28 -19.82
C THR A 548 10.83 -32.18 -19.68
N LYS A 549 9.57 -32.57 -19.46
CA LYS A 549 8.43 -31.66 -19.35
C LYS A 549 8.45 -30.91 -18.02
N ARG A 550 8.27 -29.60 -18.08
CA ARG A 550 8.06 -28.69 -16.93
C ARG A 550 6.62 -28.25 -16.77
N PHE A 551 5.84 -28.48 -17.81
CA PHE A 551 4.41 -28.18 -17.88
C PHE A 551 3.68 -29.42 -18.39
N ILE A 552 2.52 -29.71 -17.82
CA ILE A 552 1.68 -30.86 -18.15
C ILE A 552 0.21 -30.41 -18.31
N GLY A 553 -0.58 -31.16 -19.05
CA GLY A 553 -1.97 -30.84 -19.35
C GLY A 553 -2.11 -29.76 -20.42
N GLU A 554 -3.25 -29.10 -20.43
CA GLU A 554 -3.64 -28.14 -21.45
C GLU A 554 -3.35 -26.68 -21.08
N LYS A 555 -3.40 -25.78 -22.07
CA LYS A 555 -3.23 -24.33 -21.95
C LYS A 555 -1.92 -23.89 -21.30
N ASN A 556 -0.85 -24.65 -21.51
CA ASN A 556 0.48 -24.33 -20.95
C ASN A 556 0.97 -22.95 -21.38
N LEU A 557 0.64 -22.51 -22.61
CA LEU A 557 0.91 -21.15 -23.11
C LEU A 557 0.46 -20.05 -22.12
N GLU A 558 -0.69 -20.26 -21.47
CA GLU A 558 -1.29 -19.32 -20.50
C GLU A 558 -0.73 -19.53 -19.07
N GLY A 559 0.27 -20.40 -18.86
CA GLY A 559 0.93 -20.68 -17.58
C GLY A 559 0.27 -21.76 -16.71
N TYR A 560 -0.64 -22.55 -17.27
CA TYR A 560 -1.23 -23.71 -16.59
C TYR A 560 -0.30 -24.91 -16.59
N GLY A 561 -0.45 -25.78 -15.59
CA GLY A 561 0.22 -27.07 -15.52
C GLY A 561 1.72 -27.04 -15.20
N GLN A 562 2.26 -25.94 -14.65
CA GLN A 562 3.64 -25.89 -14.20
C GLN A 562 3.85 -26.85 -13.02
N ILE A 563 4.94 -27.66 -13.08
CA ILE A 563 5.22 -28.68 -12.07
C ILE A 563 6.60 -28.51 -11.44
N CYS A 564 6.73 -29.11 -10.25
CA CYS A 564 7.98 -29.42 -9.60
C CYS A 564 7.96 -30.89 -9.18
N ILE A 565 9.10 -31.59 -9.25
CA ILE A 565 9.21 -33.02 -8.90
C ILE A 565 10.23 -33.18 -7.78
N PHE A 566 9.83 -33.86 -6.73
CA PHE A 566 10.65 -34.14 -5.57
C PHE A 566 10.83 -35.64 -5.35
N ASP A 567 12.00 -36.03 -4.87
CA ASP A 567 12.28 -37.38 -4.41
C ASP A 567 11.90 -37.51 -2.92
N LEU A 568 10.86 -38.25 -2.62
CA LEU A 568 10.38 -38.46 -1.25
C LEU A 568 11.34 -39.29 -0.38
N ASN A 569 12.24 -40.09 -0.97
CA ASN A 569 13.21 -40.87 -0.21
C ASN A 569 14.32 -40.00 0.38
N THR A 570 14.62 -38.87 -0.24
CA THR A 570 15.66 -37.92 0.21
C THR A 570 15.10 -36.72 0.97
N MET A 571 13.78 -36.55 0.95
CA MET A 571 13.12 -35.36 1.46
C MET A 571 12.74 -35.50 2.93
N GLN A 572 13.48 -34.83 3.80
CA GLN A 572 13.06 -34.54 5.18
C GLN A 572 12.59 -33.09 5.25
N TYR A 573 11.29 -32.85 5.07
CA TYR A 573 10.74 -31.52 5.22
C TYR A 573 10.74 -31.12 6.68
N ARG A 574 11.62 -30.21 7.04
CA ARG A 574 11.54 -29.44 8.30
C ARG A 574 10.89 -28.12 8.00
N VAL A 575 9.85 -27.78 8.74
CA VAL A 575 9.26 -26.46 8.72
C VAL A 575 9.85 -25.69 9.90
N GLU A 576 10.74 -24.74 9.65
CA GLU A 576 11.12 -23.79 10.69
C GLU A 576 10.04 -22.73 10.79
N ASN A 577 9.40 -22.64 11.95
CA ASN A 577 8.50 -21.54 12.26
C ASN A 577 9.33 -20.26 12.40
N SER A 578 9.32 -19.42 11.37
CA SER A 578 10.06 -18.14 11.32
C SER A 578 9.60 -17.10 12.35
N THR A 579 8.68 -17.43 13.23
CA THR A 579 8.14 -16.52 14.26
C THR A 579 9.01 -16.38 15.50
N ASP A 580 9.95 -17.30 15.77
CA ASP A 580 10.75 -17.27 17.01
C ASP A 580 12.18 -16.73 16.86
N ASP A 581 12.78 -16.76 15.65
CA ASP A 581 14.15 -16.25 15.47
C ASP A 581 14.23 -14.72 15.42
N ASN A 582 13.14 -14.02 15.08
CA ASN A 582 13.11 -12.55 15.18
C ASN A 582 12.97 -12.04 16.62
N LYS A 583 12.51 -12.86 17.57
CA LYS A 583 12.47 -12.49 19.00
C LYS A 583 13.79 -12.75 19.72
N LYS A 584 14.58 -13.75 19.33
CA LYS A 584 15.86 -14.05 19.97
C LYS A 584 17.02 -13.17 19.48
N ASN A 585 16.95 -12.57 18.29
CA ASN A 585 17.94 -11.62 17.79
C ASN A 585 17.70 -10.17 18.24
N THR A 586 16.55 -9.87 18.86
CA THR A 586 16.27 -8.54 19.44
C THR A 586 16.76 -8.41 20.89
N GLU A 587 17.04 -9.51 21.59
CA GLU A 587 17.50 -9.47 23.00
C GLU A 587 19.03 -9.46 23.19
N LYS A 588 19.83 -9.50 22.12
CA LYS A 588 21.31 -9.43 22.18
C LYS A 588 21.96 -8.29 21.40
N LYS A 589 21.29 -7.16 21.23
CA LYS A 589 21.98 -5.92 20.92
C LYS A 589 22.20 -5.12 22.20
N THR A 590 23.34 -5.39 22.82
CA THR A 590 24.00 -4.59 23.84
C THR A 590 23.89 -3.09 23.56
N ASN A 591 23.69 -2.32 24.63
CA ASN A 591 23.71 -0.88 24.78
C ASN A 591 24.89 -0.16 24.07
N GLU A 592 24.95 -0.17 22.76
CA GLU A 592 25.62 0.88 22.02
C GLU A 592 24.58 1.98 21.76
N GLN A 593 24.86 3.18 22.21
CA GLN A 593 24.07 4.38 21.99
C GLN A 593 23.81 4.54 20.48
N MET A 594 22.70 3.95 19.97
CA MET A 594 22.29 4.14 18.59
C MET A 594 21.98 5.62 18.39
N GLN A 595 22.83 6.32 17.65
CA GLN A 595 22.50 7.63 17.12
C GLN A 595 21.20 7.51 16.32
N ILE A 596 20.19 8.31 16.69
CA ILE A 596 18.96 8.43 15.90
C ILE A 596 19.34 9.17 14.61
N VAL A 597 19.49 8.43 13.51
CA VAL A 597 19.79 9.03 12.20
C VAL A 597 18.53 8.96 11.35
N ILE A 598 17.89 10.11 11.13
CA ILE A 598 16.81 10.29 10.16
C ILE A 598 17.42 11.03 8.97
N LYS A 599 17.45 10.36 7.81
CA LYS A 599 18.11 10.90 6.60
C LYS A 599 17.21 11.86 5.83
N GLU A 600 15.91 11.60 5.83
CA GLU A 600 14.96 12.44 5.11
C GLU A 600 14.50 13.60 6.00
N GLU A 601 14.83 14.84 5.61
CA GLU A 601 14.52 16.05 6.38
C GLU A 601 13.01 16.25 6.60
N ALA A 602 12.19 15.84 5.65
CA ALA A 602 10.73 15.87 5.78
C ALA A 602 10.24 15.00 6.94
N VAL A 603 10.76 13.79 7.07
CA VAL A 603 10.40 12.86 8.16
C VAL A 603 10.93 13.37 9.50
N LYS A 604 12.16 13.89 9.52
CA LYS A 604 12.74 14.51 10.70
C LYS A 604 11.84 15.62 11.23
N LYS A 605 11.35 16.49 10.36
CA LYS A 605 10.46 17.61 10.74
C LYS A 605 9.11 17.12 11.26
N LEU A 606 8.52 16.10 10.64
CA LEU A 606 7.26 15.48 11.14
C LEU A 606 7.45 14.90 12.54
N VAL A 607 8.55 14.19 12.79
CA VAL A 607 8.85 13.63 14.12
C VAL A 607 9.06 14.74 15.14
N ILE A 608 9.80 15.79 14.80
CA ILE A 608 10.03 16.95 15.70
C ILE A 608 8.71 17.63 16.02
N ASN A 609 7.85 17.88 15.04
CA ASN A 609 6.54 18.48 15.28
C ASN A 609 5.71 17.66 16.28
N ASN A 610 5.68 16.32 16.13
CA ASN A 610 4.97 15.44 17.05
C ASN A 610 5.60 15.39 18.44
N LEU A 611 6.93 15.43 18.53
CA LEU A 611 7.62 15.57 19.82
C LEU A 611 7.23 16.87 20.53
N VAL A 612 7.25 17.99 19.81
CA VAL A 612 6.88 19.31 20.36
C VAL A 612 5.41 19.33 20.79
N GLU A 613 4.49 18.77 20.01
CA GLU A 613 3.08 18.66 20.41
C GLU A 613 2.91 17.77 21.66
N SER A 614 3.60 16.63 21.73
CA SER A 614 3.61 15.77 22.92
C SER A 614 4.14 16.52 24.16
N ILE A 615 5.17 17.35 23.99
CA ILE A 615 5.70 18.22 25.04
C ILE A 615 4.63 19.22 25.49
N LYS A 616 3.95 19.89 24.54
CA LYS A 616 2.88 20.86 24.85
C LYS A 616 1.72 20.22 25.61
N GLU A 617 1.27 19.03 25.21
CA GLU A 617 0.20 18.29 25.90
C GLU A 617 0.59 17.92 27.33
N LYS A 618 1.81 17.41 27.52
CA LYS A 618 2.34 17.08 28.84
C LYS A 618 2.44 18.32 29.74
N LEU A 619 2.89 19.45 29.19
CA LEU A 619 2.93 20.73 29.89
C LEU A 619 1.53 21.24 30.25
N LYS A 620 0.52 21.10 29.39
CA LYS A 620 -0.87 21.43 29.69
C LYS A 620 -1.40 20.63 30.88
N LEU A 621 -1.18 19.31 30.89
CA LEU A 621 -1.56 18.43 32.00
C LEU A 621 -0.85 18.86 33.31
N LYS A 622 0.43 19.21 33.21
CA LYS A 622 1.21 19.71 34.35
C LYS A 622 0.70 21.07 34.83
N ALA A 623 0.37 21.96 33.90
CA ALA A 623 -0.21 23.28 34.23
C ALA A 623 -1.51 23.14 35.01
N ALA A 624 -2.40 22.22 34.60
CA ALA A 624 -3.64 21.96 35.35
C ALA A 624 -3.35 21.41 36.76
N LYS A 625 -2.38 20.49 36.89
CA LYS A 625 -1.93 20.01 38.23
C LYS A 625 -1.29 21.10 39.08
N GLU A 626 -0.43 21.92 38.52
CA GLU A 626 0.17 23.06 39.27
C GLU A 626 -0.90 24.05 39.73
N ALA A 627 -1.91 24.32 38.92
CA ALA A 627 -3.02 25.20 39.28
C ALA A 627 -3.80 24.68 40.51
N THR A 628 -3.81 23.37 40.78
CA THR A 628 -4.47 22.83 41.99
C THR A 628 -3.64 22.96 43.25
N LYS A 629 -2.32 23.16 43.15
CA LYS A 629 -1.42 23.29 44.32
C LYS A 629 -1.46 24.65 44.96
N GLU A 630 -1.55 25.69 44.15
CA GLU A 630 -1.50 27.06 44.64
C GLU A 630 -2.58 27.92 43.98
N LYS A 631 -3.45 28.49 44.78
CA LYS A 631 -4.61 29.27 44.36
C LYS A 631 -4.23 30.72 44.10
N LEU A 632 -4.69 31.28 42.97
CA LEU A 632 -4.57 32.69 42.70
C LEU A 632 -5.65 33.50 43.46
N TRP A 633 -5.26 34.57 44.08
CA TRP A 633 -6.17 35.52 44.78
C TRP A 633 -6.93 36.45 43.81
N LEU A 634 -6.65 36.33 42.51
CA LEU A 634 -7.24 37.15 41.46
C LEU A 634 -8.72 36.79 41.21
N SER A 635 -9.52 37.75 40.82
CA SER A 635 -10.89 37.51 40.40
C SER A 635 -10.94 36.71 39.08
N ALA A 636 -12.01 35.96 38.84
CA ALA A 636 -12.22 35.20 37.57
C ALA A 636 -12.14 36.13 36.34
N THR A 637 -12.56 37.40 36.49
CA THR A 637 -12.47 38.40 35.42
C THR A 637 -11.02 38.81 35.16
N THR A 638 -10.18 38.98 36.18
CA THR A 638 -8.75 39.32 36.03
C THR A 638 -7.98 38.15 35.42
N ILE A 639 -8.26 36.90 35.83
CA ILE A 639 -7.69 35.72 35.24
C ILE A 639 -8.08 35.61 33.74
N GLY A 640 -9.35 35.86 33.39
CA GLY A 640 -9.80 35.91 32.01
C GLY A 640 -9.09 36.95 31.16
N LYS A 641 -8.83 38.17 31.74
CA LYS A 641 -8.02 39.20 31.07
C LYS A 641 -6.58 38.76 30.86
N ALA A 642 -5.97 38.09 31.83
CA ALA A 642 -4.61 37.55 31.69
C ALA A 642 -4.54 36.48 30.58
N THR A 643 -5.53 35.62 30.48
CA THR A 643 -5.64 34.63 29.37
C THR A 643 -5.71 35.34 28.01
N LEU A 644 -6.52 36.39 27.87
CA LEU A 644 -6.59 37.19 26.64
C LEU A 644 -5.26 37.88 26.32
N MET A 645 -4.52 38.37 27.34
CA MET A 645 -3.19 38.96 27.13
C MET A 645 -2.21 37.94 26.53
N VAL A 646 -2.23 36.68 26.97
CA VAL A 646 -1.43 35.61 26.38
C VAL A 646 -1.83 35.37 24.91
N GLN A 647 -3.13 35.22 24.66
CA GLN A 647 -3.64 34.97 23.29
C GLN A 647 -3.25 36.10 22.32
N GLN A 648 -3.50 37.35 22.70
CA GLN A 648 -3.14 38.51 21.89
C GLN A 648 -1.63 38.60 21.63
N SER A 649 -0.81 38.37 22.66
CA SER A 649 0.65 38.39 22.51
C SER A 649 1.16 37.29 21.55
N LEU A 650 0.56 36.11 21.58
CA LEU A 650 0.87 35.02 20.65
C LEU A 650 0.38 35.32 19.24
N GLU A 651 -0.78 35.94 19.06
CA GLU A 651 -1.33 36.32 17.76
C GLU A 651 -0.54 37.44 17.08
N GLU A 652 -0.18 38.49 17.82
CA GLU A 652 0.60 39.62 17.32
C GLU A 652 2.02 39.22 16.91
N ASN A 653 2.61 38.23 17.58
CA ASN A 653 3.99 37.79 17.37
C ASN A 653 4.06 36.32 16.97
N ARG A 654 3.26 35.89 15.98
CA ARG A 654 3.13 34.48 15.55
C ARG A 654 4.45 33.80 15.17
N ASN A 655 5.40 34.59 14.67
CA ASN A 655 6.67 34.07 14.14
C ASN A 655 7.85 34.18 15.10
N ASN A 656 7.66 34.84 16.28
CA ASN A 656 8.72 35.04 17.27
C ASN A 656 8.16 34.90 18.70
N ARG A 657 8.39 33.74 19.31
CA ARG A 657 7.84 33.40 20.63
C ARG A 657 8.49 34.14 21.80
N ASP A 658 9.77 34.45 21.69
CA ASP A 658 10.43 35.30 22.70
C ASP A 658 9.82 36.72 22.71
N GLN A 659 9.56 37.27 21.54
CA GLN A 659 8.91 38.55 21.40
C GLN A 659 7.44 38.51 21.87
N ALA A 660 6.74 37.37 21.62
CA ALA A 660 5.41 37.15 22.16
C ALA A 660 5.42 37.13 23.70
N PHE A 661 6.41 36.47 24.31
CA PHE A 661 6.57 36.46 25.76
C PHE A 661 6.90 37.82 26.30
N CYS A 662 7.82 38.58 25.72
CA CYS A 662 8.13 39.97 26.09
C CYS A 662 6.88 40.86 26.03
N SER A 663 6.05 40.72 24.97
CA SER A 663 4.78 41.42 24.85
C SER A 663 3.82 41.06 26.00
N PHE A 664 3.70 39.76 26.33
CA PHE A 664 2.88 39.32 27.46
C PHE A 664 3.37 39.86 28.81
N ALA A 665 4.66 39.76 29.09
CA ALA A 665 5.27 40.28 30.31
C ALA A 665 5.08 41.80 30.43
N ALA A 666 5.22 42.55 29.35
CA ALA A 666 4.96 43.98 29.28
C ALA A 666 3.49 44.34 29.60
N ARG A 667 2.54 43.54 29.07
CA ARG A 667 1.10 43.70 29.37
C ARG A 667 0.79 43.45 30.85
N ILE A 668 1.44 42.48 31.48
CA ILE A 668 1.33 42.25 32.93
C ILE A 668 1.92 43.45 33.71
N LYS A 669 3.09 43.99 33.30
CA LYS A 669 3.71 45.16 33.91
C LYS A 669 2.79 46.39 33.84
N ALA A 670 1.95 46.50 32.82
CA ALA A 670 0.99 47.56 32.61
C ALA A 670 -0.32 47.43 33.44
N VAL A 671 -0.51 46.35 34.19
CA VAL A 671 -1.69 46.19 35.07
C VAL A 671 -1.67 47.25 36.15
N LYS A 672 -2.75 48.07 36.23
CA LYS A 672 -2.83 49.26 37.10
C LYS A 672 -2.83 48.93 38.57
N ARG A 673 -3.50 47.83 38.99
CA ARG A 673 -3.57 47.43 40.40
C ARG A 673 -2.29 46.70 40.81
N GLU A 674 -1.54 47.24 41.72
CA GLU A 674 -0.25 46.73 42.14
C GLU A 674 -0.32 45.30 42.70
N ALA A 675 -1.31 45.00 43.54
CA ALA A 675 -1.51 43.65 44.09
C ALA A 675 -1.77 42.60 42.99
N GLU A 676 -2.61 42.89 42.00
CA GLU A 676 -2.91 42.01 40.88
C GLU A 676 -1.66 41.80 39.97
N ARG A 677 -0.92 42.89 39.73
CA ARG A 677 0.34 42.87 38.99
C ARG A 677 1.40 42.00 39.66
N THR A 678 1.60 42.21 40.97
CA THR A 678 2.58 41.46 41.75
C THR A 678 2.25 39.96 41.77
N GLU A 679 0.98 39.60 41.93
CA GLU A 679 0.55 38.21 41.92
C GLU A 679 0.74 37.53 40.56
N LEU A 680 0.40 38.20 39.46
CA LEU A 680 0.66 37.71 38.11
C LEU A 680 2.16 37.52 37.84
N GLN A 681 2.99 38.42 38.34
CA GLN A 681 4.45 38.30 38.20
C GLN A 681 5.02 37.19 39.06
N THR A 682 4.62 37.08 40.30
CA THR A 682 5.20 36.13 41.26
C THR A 682 4.67 34.73 41.12
N LYS A 683 3.40 34.53 40.71
CA LYS A 683 2.77 33.23 40.64
C LYS A 683 2.54 32.73 39.20
N VAL A 684 2.52 33.59 38.20
CA VAL A 684 2.31 33.17 36.80
C VAL A 684 3.61 33.24 36.00
N LEU A 685 4.25 34.44 35.92
CA LEU A 685 5.50 34.55 35.16
C LEU A 685 6.64 33.73 35.78
N SER A 686 6.72 33.68 37.11
CA SER A 686 7.78 32.95 37.82
C SER A 686 7.78 31.45 37.54
N LEU A 687 6.68 30.84 37.06
CA LEU A 687 6.62 29.41 36.71
C LEU A 687 7.53 29.05 35.54
N ILE A 688 7.69 29.96 34.58
CA ILE A 688 8.39 29.69 33.33
C ILE A 688 9.53 30.65 33.00
N ALA A 689 9.67 31.74 33.80
CA ALA A 689 10.60 32.81 33.53
C ALA A 689 11.37 33.24 34.79
N LYS A 690 12.48 33.93 34.59
CA LYS A 690 13.25 34.59 35.64
C LYS A 690 13.25 36.10 35.45
N ASN A 691 13.29 36.83 36.55
CA ASN A 691 13.45 38.26 36.55
C ASN A 691 14.95 38.61 36.40
N GLN A 692 15.29 39.43 35.42
CA GLN A 692 16.64 39.92 35.20
C GLN A 692 16.60 41.46 35.31
N GLY A 693 16.55 41.95 36.56
CA GLY A 693 16.42 43.37 36.82
C GLY A 693 14.98 43.87 36.60
N GLU A 694 14.74 44.66 35.55
CA GLU A 694 13.40 45.17 35.21
C GLU A 694 12.64 44.31 34.20
N GLU A 695 13.27 43.28 33.62
CA GLU A 695 12.69 42.46 32.56
C GLU A 695 12.53 40.98 32.96
N TRP A 696 11.47 40.36 32.46
CA TRP A 696 11.21 38.94 32.59
C TRP A 696 11.69 38.24 31.33
N VAL A 697 12.50 37.18 31.49
CA VAL A 697 13.05 36.39 30.39
C VAL A 697 12.67 34.93 30.61
N LEU A 698 12.24 34.24 29.55
CA LEU A 698 11.95 32.79 29.56
C LEU A 698 13.16 32.01 30.09
N ASP A 699 12.90 31.01 30.94
CA ASP A 699 13.93 30.21 31.58
C ASP A 699 13.78 28.72 31.19
N GLU A 700 14.69 28.26 30.34
CA GLU A 700 14.75 26.87 29.88
C GLU A 700 14.75 25.88 31.04
N LYS A 701 15.54 26.11 32.08
CA LYS A 701 15.65 25.24 33.24
C LYS A 701 14.34 25.12 34.01
N LYS A 702 13.56 26.23 34.10
CA LYS A 702 12.25 26.17 34.72
C LYS A 702 11.25 25.40 33.91
N ILE A 703 11.22 25.57 32.59
CA ILE A 703 10.33 24.82 31.70
C ILE A 703 10.74 23.34 31.71
N GLU A 704 12.02 22.99 31.58
CA GLU A 704 12.51 21.65 31.75
C GLU A 704 12.16 21.06 33.12
N GLY A 705 12.31 21.86 34.19
CA GLY A 705 12.00 21.44 35.58
C GLY A 705 10.54 21.01 35.78
N LEU A 706 9.61 21.49 34.92
CA LEU A 706 8.21 21.06 34.98
C LEU A 706 8.03 19.59 34.62
N PHE A 707 9.03 18.97 33.98
CA PHE A 707 9.04 17.53 33.63
C PHE A 707 9.69 16.64 34.71
N TYR A 708 10.41 17.22 35.69
CA TYR A 708 11.26 16.45 36.62
C TYR A 708 10.69 16.29 38.03
N GLN A 709 9.39 16.60 38.30
CA GLN A 709 8.85 16.46 39.67
C GLN A 709 8.27 15.06 39.97
N GLU A 710 8.61 14.61 41.15
CA GLU A 710 8.51 13.42 41.95
C GLU A 710 7.20 12.63 41.90
N ASN A 711 7.36 11.28 42.05
CA ASN A 711 6.43 10.28 42.58
C ASN A 711 5.61 9.41 41.65
N ASP A 712 5.87 9.35 40.32
CA ASP A 712 5.35 8.25 39.50
C ASP A 712 6.49 7.68 38.62
N ASN A 713 7.14 6.63 39.09
CA ASN A 713 8.35 6.07 38.47
C ASN A 713 8.21 5.67 36.98
N GLN A 714 7.02 5.42 36.50
CA GLN A 714 6.79 5.00 35.11
C GLN A 714 6.52 6.18 34.15
N GLN A 715 5.83 7.24 34.61
CA GLN A 715 5.57 8.45 33.80
C GLN A 715 6.81 9.36 33.67
N ILE A 716 7.73 9.31 34.62
CA ILE A 716 8.98 10.11 34.60
C ILE A 716 9.93 9.61 33.53
N SER A 717 10.04 8.30 33.31
CA SER A 717 10.91 7.71 32.28
C SER A 717 10.50 8.15 30.86
N ASP A 718 9.21 8.17 30.56
CA ASP A 718 8.69 8.53 29.23
C ASP A 718 8.79 10.04 28.94
N GLN A 719 8.66 10.89 29.97
CA GLN A 719 8.79 12.33 29.84
C GLN A 719 10.23 12.78 29.60
N GLN A 720 11.16 12.20 30.36
CA GLN A 720 12.60 12.42 30.18
C GLN A 720 13.07 11.93 28.79
N ASN A 721 12.50 10.82 28.30
CA ASN A 721 12.82 10.28 26.98
C ASN A 721 12.42 11.24 25.85
N THR A 722 11.23 11.86 25.92
CA THR A 722 10.75 12.82 24.91
C THR A 722 11.70 14.02 24.76
N LEU A 723 12.12 14.63 25.87
CA LEU A 723 13.08 15.74 25.85
C LEU A 723 14.47 15.30 25.36
N THR A 724 14.92 14.13 25.79
CA THR A 724 16.19 13.58 25.37
C THR A 724 16.23 13.29 23.86
N ILE A 725 15.14 12.77 23.30
CA ILE A 725 15.00 12.52 21.87
C ILE A 725 15.04 13.85 21.09
N LEU A 726 14.28 14.87 21.53
CA LEU A 726 14.28 16.18 20.89
C LEU A 726 15.66 16.82 20.90
N LYS A 727 16.39 16.73 22.01
CA LYS A 727 17.76 17.24 22.15
C LYS A 727 18.76 16.52 21.26
N LYS A 728 18.57 15.19 21.04
CA LYS A 728 19.39 14.40 20.12
C LYS A 728 19.13 14.77 18.64
N LEU A 729 17.87 15.03 18.27
CA LEU A 729 17.46 15.31 16.89
C LEU A 729 17.80 16.75 16.47
N GLU A 730 17.59 17.71 17.35
CA GLU A 730 17.80 19.16 17.09
C GLU A 730 18.56 19.87 18.22
N PRO A 731 19.84 19.54 18.42
CA PRO A 731 20.62 20.12 19.52
C PRO A 731 20.75 21.65 19.44
N ASN A 732 20.78 22.20 18.22
CA ASN A 732 20.93 23.65 17.99
C ASN A 732 19.64 24.44 18.18
N GLN A 733 18.47 23.83 17.96
CA GLN A 733 17.16 24.46 18.06
C GLN A 733 16.36 23.98 19.27
N TYR A 734 16.91 23.06 20.05
CA TYR A 734 16.23 22.44 21.19
C TYR A 734 15.65 23.47 22.15
N ARG A 735 16.46 24.49 22.51
CA ARG A 735 16.06 25.56 23.41
C ARG A 735 14.84 26.30 22.84
N ASP A 736 14.89 26.72 21.60
CA ASP A 736 13.83 27.51 20.97
C ASP A 736 12.53 26.70 20.85
N LEU A 737 12.64 25.42 20.45
CA LEU A 737 11.50 24.51 20.37
C LEU A 737 10.84 24.25 21.73
N LEU A 738 11.64 24.13 22.81
CA LEU A 738 11.14 23.97 24.17
C LEU A 738 10.46 25.28 24.66
N LEU A 739 11.08 26.43 24.43
CA LEU A 739 10.53 27.71 24.81
C LEU A 739 9.25 28.07 24.06
N ASP A 740 9.04 27.55 22.84
CA ASP A 740 7.78 27.71 22.09
C ASP A 740 6.54 27.13 22.79
N THR A 741 6.74 26.31 23.84
CA THR A 741 5.63 25.65 24.55
C THR A 741 5.02 26.49 25.67
N TRP A 742 5.64 27.62 26.08
CA TRP A 742 5.24 28.41 27.24
C TRP A 742 3.79 28.92 27.16
N GLY A 743 3.37 29.37 26.00
CA GLY A 743 2.04 29.96 25.83
C GLY A 743 0.91 29.01 26.15
N GLY A 744 1.05 27.75 25.68
CA GLY A 744 0.10 26.66 25.97
C GLY A 744 0.05 26.32 27.46
N PHE A 745 1.22 26.29 28.14
CA PHE A 745 1.31 26.04 29.57
C PHE A 745 0.58 27.12 30.39
N ILE A 746 0.86 28.38 30.13
CA ILE A 746 0.25 29.50 30.90
C ILE A 746 -1.25 29.60 30.62
N MET A 747 -1.70 29.44 29.39
CA MET A 747 -3.14 29.46 29.08
C MET A 747 -3.89 28.36 29.83
N GLU A 748 -3.35 27.14 29.89
CA GLU A 748 -3.97 26.04 30.61
C GLU A 748 -3.97 26.27 32.13
N TYR A 749 -2.86 26.75 32.68
CA TYR A 749 -2.76 27.14 34.11
C TYR A 749 -3.84 28.16 34.49
N LEU A 750 -3.97 29.23 33.73
CA LEU A 750 -4.96 30.28 33.99
C LEU A 750 -6.40 29.78 33.82
N THR A 751 -6.63 28.93 32.83
CA THR A 751 -7.95 28.30 32.57
C THR A 751 -8.36 27.43 33.75
N ALA A 752 -7.44 26.59 34.25
CA ALA A 752 -7.69 25.74 35.41
C ALA A 752 -7.99 26.57 36.69
N GLN A 753 -7.21 27.64 36.92
CA GLN A 753 -7.46 28.56 38.01
C GLN A 753 -8.84 29.24 37.91
N LYS A 754 -9.24 29.68 36.73
CA LYS A 754 -10.55 30.25 36.47
C LYS A 754 -11.68 29.27 36.73
N TYR A 755 -11.51 28.02 36.34
CA TYR A 755 -12.49 26.96 36.55
C TYR A 755 -12.68 26.66 38.04
N GLN A 756 -11.59 26.59 38.82
CA GLN A 756 -11.67 26.40 40.26
C GLN A 756 -12.48 27.51 40.96
N LYS A 757 -12.26 28.76 40.59
CA LYS A 757 -13.01 29.92 41.12
C LYS A 757 -14.51 29.82 40.79
N LYS A 758 -14.85 29.41 39.57
CA LYS A 758 -16.24 29.23 39.16
C LYS A 758 -16.93 28.13 39.94
N MET A 759 -16.22 27.06 40.30
CA MET A 759 -16.76 25.97 41.12
C MET A 759 -16.98 26.36 42.57
N GLU A 760 -16.24 27.34 43.07
CA GLU A 760 -16.37 27.89 44.44
C GLU A 760 -17.44 28.98 44.59
N GLY A 761 -18.11 29.33 43.46
CA GLY A 761 -19.22 30.28 43.48
C GLY A 761 -18.80 31.78 43.43
N GLU A 762 -17.54 32.04 43.03
CA GLU A 762 -17.04 33.40 42.78
C GLU A 762 -17.10 33.82 41.30
#